data_971da5245166fbdae35e985926f7cc62
#
_entry.id   971da5245166fbdae35e985926f7cc62
#
_cell.length_a   1.000
_cell.length_b   1.000
_cell.length_c   1.000
_cell.angle_alpha   90.00
_cell.angle_beta   90.00
_cell.angle_gamma   90.00
#
_symmetry.space_group_name_H-M   'P 1'
#
loop_
_entity.id
_entity.type
_entity.pdbx_description
1 polymer ?
#
loop_
_entity_poly.entity_id
_entity_poly.type
_entity_poly.pdbx_seq_one_letter_code
_entity_poly.pdbx_strand_id
1 'polypeptide(L)'
;MEFVAYHDRTSADHQAHFDDLFPKGWRITSLSVYGARRDERYAAVWVKRAGPDWSAVHGVNFAGYQTAFDNAVVAGFKPVLLAASGPANDPVFAGTFEQRPGPVPLTRHGLVRGAETDPATIEYWTAQARENGWIPVSIAVYGAASDPRYAGIWADNPQGICWTLDGRLDTAAEYQSRFDAVVPAWARPDQVAVSPDIRYASIFRDDLSGDFVARHGLTSAEYQQEFDQLVPQGYWPVSVQAGGVGGAARFAVVFAKTDQPTVRTWRPPTGSVANAGIDDGMRQAMERHRIRGAALALVRRGRLVYARGYTVAEAGYPKTRPTTRFRQASVSKFIVALAIHRLIQDGQLTLDTRVQDLLSLTHPDGSAVAASFKDVTIQHLLEHRSGLPTNPYGVEPSVAAAFTAAGTPTSLPVSGRMTDQYMVTLPASAPPQPAMYSNWGYFLLGHVVMARTGKPTLLAALQGLLFKPLSIKGIRLSRTRIEGQLPGEARYHPTRFAIGGSVMEADRRWRVSGYGGFWNLERDDAGGGLSGSVVDVARLLAMLDIRRSNPVLKPAAIANLFTLAATGGGHGFDSAQVIDAAKRHYYGMKGGSLPESSQNCVRYQTDDYSMVVCWNRSDIGEGPVGDGWWYPDFPVVLGLARSATWGKADLFPKFGMPTL
;
A
#
# COMPACT_ATOMS: atom_id res chain seq x y z
N MET A 1 32.09 -4.94 -10.82
CA MET A 1 31.39 -5.22 -12.10
C MET A 1 32.19 -4.63 -13.23
N GLU A 2 32.49 -5.41 -14.29
CA GLU A 2 33.07 -4.85 -15.51
C GLU A 2 31.92 -4.32 -16.37
N PHE A 3 31.97 -3.04 -16.76
CA PHE A 3 30.98 -2.42 -17.61
C PHE A 3 31.61 -1.48 -18.63
N VAL A 4 30.92 -1.26 -19.74
CA VAL A 4 31.19 -0.23 -20.75
C VAL A 4 29.92 0.57 -20.93
N ALA A 5 30.01 1.89 -20.89
CA ALA A 5 28.88 2.78 -21.12
C ALA A 5 29.28 3.87 -22.11
N TYR A 6 28.37 4.24 -22.99
CA TYR A 6 28.53 5.34 -23.93
C TYR A 6 27.20 6.05 -24.21
N HIS A 7 27.29 7.25 -24.71
CA HIS A 7 26.18 8.06 -25.18
C HIS A 7 26.59 8.86 -26.41
N ASP A 8 25.63 9.52 -27.07
CA ASP A 8 25.79 10.32 -28.29
C ASP A 8 26.48 9.57 -29.46
N ARG A 9 26.33 8.24 -29.51
CA ARG A 9 26.89 7.44 -30.60
C ARG A 9 25.95 7.40 -31.80
N THR A 10 26.51 7.53 -32.99
CA THR A 10 25.77 7.29 -34.24
C THR A 10 25.38 5.82 -34.38
N SER A 11 24.49 5.51 -35.32
CA SER A 11 24.13 4.12 -35.63
C SER A 11 25.35 3.28 -36.02
N ALA A 12 26.28 3.84 -36.79
CA ALA A 12 27.53 3.19 -37.18
C ALA A 12 28.46 2.93 -35.99
N ASP A 13 28.62 3.93 -35.08
CA ASP A 13 29.44 3.76 -33.87
C ASP A 13 28.83 2.72 -32.93
N HIS A 14 27.48 2.72 -32.78
CA HIS A 14 26.78 1.73 -31.97
C HIS A 14 26.97 0.31 -32.52
N GLN A 15 26.89 0.13 -33.86
CA GLN A 15 27.18 -1.14 -34.50
C GLN A 15 28.63 -1.58 -34.28
N ALA A 16 29.59 -0.67 -34.43
CA ALA A 16 31.00 -1.00 -34.18
C ALA A 16 31.24 -1.47 -32.73
N HIS A 17 30.60 -0.85 -31.73
CA HIS A 17 30.63 -1.33 -30.35
C HIS A 17 30.00 -2.70 -30.19
N PHE A 18 28.90 -2.97 -30.90
CA PHE A 18 28.25 -4.28 -30.87
C PHE A 18 29.18 -5.37 -31.44
N ASP A 19 29.80 -5.12 -32.60
CA ASP A 19 30.68 -6.05 -33.26
C ASP A 19 31.97 -6.35 -32.43
N ASP A 20 32.40 -5.38 -31.63
CA ASP A 20 33.56 -5.56 -30.74
C ASP A 20 33.20 -6.26 -29.43
N LEU A 21 32.11 -5.89 -28.79
CA LEU A 21 31.75 -6.33 -27.43
C LEU A 21 30.99 -7.65 -27.38
N PHE A 22 30.09 -7.89 -28.34
CA PHE A 22 29.22 -9.08 -28.38
C PHE A 22 30.02 -10.38 -28.41
N PRO A 23 31.04 -10.55 -29.29
CA PRO A 23 31.82 -11.78 -29.34
C PRO A 23 32.65 -12.03 -28.08
N LYS A 24 32.91 -10.99 -27.28
CA LYS A 24 33.69 -11.06 -26.05
C LYS A 24 32.83 -11.38 -24.79
N GLY A 25 31.56 -11.71 -24.98
CA GLY A 25 30.64 -12.11 -23.92
C GLY A 25 30.05 -10.95 -23.12
N TRP A 26 30.06 -9.74 -23.69
CA TRP A 26 29.37 -8.59 -23.12
C TRP A 26 27.88 -8.61 -23.49
N ARG A 27 27.04 -8.00 -22.65
CA ARG A 27 25.60 -7.94 -22.81
C ARG A 27 25.09 -6.52 -22.58
N ILE A 28 24.16 -6.06 -23.42
CA ILE A 28 23.47 -4.80 -23.20
C ILE A 28 22.47 -4.97 -22.05
N THR A 29 22.56 -4.10 -21.05
CA THR A 29 21.64 -4.04 -19.90
C THR A 29 20.80 -2.76 -19.85
N SER A 30 21.22 -1.73 -20.58
CA SER A 30 20.43 -0.52 -20.84
C SER A 30 20.66 -0.08 -22.27
N LEU A 31 19.58 0.29 -22.96
CA LEU A 31 19.58 0.73 -24.33
C LEU A 31 18.62 1.91 -24.49
N SER A 32 19.10 2.97 -25.13
CA SER A 32 18.29 4.11 -25.51
C SER A 32 18.60 4.51 -26.94
N VAL A 33 17.56 4.82 -27.72
CA VAL A 33 17.68 5.51 -29.01
C VAL A 33 16.95 6.84 -28.90
N TYR A 34 17.52 7.92 -29.42
CA TYR A 34 16.93 9.27 -29.38
C TYR A 34 17.30 10.06 -30.65
N GLY A 35 16.55 11.11 -30.92
CA GLY A 35 16.62 11.80 -32.20
C GLY A 35 15.63 11.24 -33.23
N ALA A 36 15.73 11.74 -34.48
CA ALA A 36 14.90 11.29 -35.58
C ALA A 36 15.57 10.14 -36.35
N ARG A 37 14.78 9.26 -36.96
CA ARG A 37 15.29 8.18 -37.79
C ARG A 37 16.21 8.72 -38.88
N ARG A 38 17.38 8.11 -39.10
CA ARG A 38 18.51 8.48 -39.97
C ARG A 38 19.46 9.51 -39.37
N ASP A 39 19.14 10.13 -38.25
CA ASP A 39 20.02 10.98 -37.44
C ASP A 39 19.91 10.61 -35.94
N GLU A 40 19.53 9.38 -35.71
CA GLU A 40 19.40 8.87 -34.35
C GLU A 40 20.77 8.71 -33.67
N ARG A 41 20.74 8.84 -32.34
CA ARG A 41 21.86 8.62 -31.46
C ARG A 41 21.52 7.51 -30.47
N TYR A 42 22.54 6.84 -29.97
CA TYR A 42 22.44 5.75 -29.05
C TYR A 42 23.18 6.04 -27.76
N ALA A 43 22.55 5.61 -26.64
CA ALA A 43 23.21 5.42 -25.37
C ALA A 43 23.01 3.94 -24.94
N ALA A 44 24.07 3.32 -24.50
CA ALA A 44 23.99 1.93 -24.03
C ALA A 44 24.93 1.66 -22.87
N VAL A 45 24.55 0.69 -22.04
CA VAL A 45 25.37 0.14 -20.97
C VAL A 45 25.53 -1.36 -21.22
N TRP A 46 26.76 -1.80 -21.23
CA TRP A 46 27.17 -3.18 -21.40
C TRP A 46 27.82 -3.69 -20.13
N VAL A 47 27.52 -4.92 -19.77
CA VAL A 47 28.16 -5.62 -18.66
C VAL A 47 28.77 -6.93 -19.13
N LYS A 48 29.93 -7.29 -18.57
CA LYS A 48 30.55 -8.57 -18.85
C LYS A 48 30.08 -9.60 -17.84
N ARG A 49 29.14 -10.44 -18.25
CA ARG A 49 28.63 -11.53 -17.43
C ARG A 49 28.04 -12.67 -18.29
N ALA A 50 28.11 -13.88 -17.75
CA ALA A 50 27.46 -15.03 -18.36
C ALA A 50 25.94 -14.84 -18.39
N GLY A 51 25.28 -15.43 -19.38
CA GLY A 51 23.83 -15.39 -19.53
C GLY A 51 23.40 -16.24 -20.74
N PRO A 52 22.10 -16.32 -21.01
CA PRO A 52 21.58 -17.03 -22.18
C PRO A 52 22.02 -16.35 -23.49
N ASP A 53 21.93 -17.07 -24.59
CA ASP A 53 22.15 -16.48 -25.91
C ASP A 53 21.24 -15.29 -26.13
N TRP A 54 21.72 -14.27 -26.81
CA TRP A 54 20.97 -13.05 -27.02
C TRP A 54 21.26 -12.42 -28.39
N SER A 55 20.34 -11.57 -28.84
CA SER A 55 20.46 -10.83 -30.09
C SER A 55 19.93 -9.41 -29.91
N ALA A 56 20.23 -8.53 -30.85
CA ALA A 56 19.76 -7.16 -30.86
C ALA A 56 19.35 -6.70 -32.27
N VAL A 57 18.52 -5.67 -32.32
CA VAL A 57 18.16 -4.93 -33.50
C VAL A 57 18.18 -3.44 -33.18
N HIS A 58 18.61 -2.60 -34.11
CA HIS A 58 18.59 -1.15 -33.97
C HIS A 58 18.39 -0.43 -35.32
N GLY A 59 18.02 0.84 -35.30
CA GLY A 59 17.85 1.68 -36.49
C GLY A 59 16.67 1.30 -37.39
N VAL A 60 15.76 0.48 -36.91
CA VAL A 60 14.61 -0.03 -37.70
C VAL A 60 13.36 0.81 -37.46
N ASN A 61 12.47 0.84 -38.45
CA ASN A 61 11.13 1.39 -38.29
C ASN A 61 10.18 0.36 -37.66
N PHE A 62 8.91 0.73 -37.51
CA PHE A 62 7.86 -0.13 -36.97
C PHE A 62 7.80 -1.54 -37.60
N ALA A 63 7.73 -1.62 -38.94
CA ALA A 63 7.66 -2.91 -39.63
C ALA A 63 8.93 -3.76 -39.46
N GLY A 64 10.10 -3.09 -39.47
CA GLY A 64 11.38 -3.75 -39.23
C GLY A 64 11.51 -4.30 -37.83
N TYR A 65 11.02 -3.58 -36.82
CA TYR A 65 10.99 -4.09 -35.44
C TYR A 65 10.04 -5.30 -35.29
N GLN A 66 8.83 -5.22 -35.89
CA GLN A 66 7.89 -6.33 -35.84
C GLN A 66 8.48 -7.60 -36.49
N THR A 67 9.12 -7.44 -37.66
CA THR A 67 9.81 -8.56 -38.33
C THR A 67 10.92 -9.15 -37.45
N ALA A 68 11.74 -8.30 -36.83
CA ALA A 68 12.80 -8.78 -35.94
C ALA A 68 12.23 -9.51 -34.70
N PHE A 69 11.14 -8.98 -34.11
CA PHE A 69 10.43 -9.60 -33.00
C PHE A 69 9.88 -10.99 -33.40
N ASP A 70 9.18 -11.09 -34.50
CA ASP A 70 8.58 -12.36 -34.95
C ASP A 70 9.65 -13.43 -35.22
N ASN A 71 10.74 -13.06 -35.89
CA ASN A 71 11.87 -13.94 -36.15
C ASN A 71 12.56 -14.38 -34.83
N ALA A 72 12.75 -13.48 -33.88
CA ALA A 72 13.35 -13.79 -32.57
C ALA A 72 12.46 -14.77 -31.79
N VAL A 73 11.17 -14.53 -31.75
CA VAL A 73 10.20 -15.40 -31.03
C VAL A 73 10.17 -16.81 -31.65
N VAL A 74 10.14 -16.92 -32.98
CA VAL A 74 10.20 -18.20 -33.68
C VAL A 74 11.51 -18.95 -33.36
N ALA A 75 12.63 -18.25 -33.21
CA ALA A 75 13.91 -18.81 -32.84
C ALA A 75 14.05 -19.11 -31.31
N GLY A 76 12.99 -18.90 -30.52
CA GLY A 76 12.97 -19.15 -29.07
C GLY A 76 13.53 -18.03 -28.21
N PHE A 77 13.80 -16.87 -28.79
CA PHE A 77 14.22 -15.68 -28.05
C PHE A 77 13.02 -14.89 -27.56
N LYS A 78 13.20 -14.09 -26.51
CA LYS A 78 12.19 -13.25 -25.87
C LYS A 78 12.68 -11.83 -25.74
N PRO A 79 11.80 -10.82 -25.97
CA PRO A 79 12.16 -9.43 -25.82
C PRO A 79 12.53 -9.10 -24.37
N VAL A 80 13.60 -8.31 -24.21
CA VAL A 80 14.15 -7.90 -22.90
C VAL A 80 14.18 -6.37 -22.77
N LEU A 81 14.70 -5.68 -23.78
CA LEU A 81 14.73 -4.22 -23.83
C LEU A 81 14.07 -3.73 -25.10
N LEU A 82 13.38 -2.61 -24.98
CA LEU A 82 12.73 -1.92 -26.07
C LEU A 82 12.96 -0.42 -25.93
N ALA A 83 13.57 0.18 -26.94
CA ALA A 83 13.79 1.61 -27.05
C ALA A 83 13.14 2.14 -28.33
N ALA A 84 12.56 3.33 -28.26
CA ALA A 84 11.97 3.99 -29.44
C ALA A 84 12.10 5.51 -29.31
N SER A 85 12.20 6.18 -30.43
CA SER A 85 12.25 7.65 -30.53
C SER A 85 11.73 8.13 -31.89
N GLY A 86 11.80 9.45 -32.11
CA GLY A 86 11.38 10.09 -33.37
C GLY A 86 9.92 10.46 -33.42
N PRO A 87 9.43 10.96 -34.55
CA PRO A 87 8.03 11.34 -34.74
C PRO A 87 7.10 10.13 -34.66
N ALA A 88 5.84 10.32 -34.28
CA ALA A 88 4.84 9.26 -34.16
C ALA A 88 4.60 8.49 -35.47
N ASN A 89 4.78 9.14 -36.62
CA ASN A 89 4.57 8.57 -37.95
C ASN A 89 5.85 8.01 -38.61
N ASP A 90 7.05 8.31 -38.09
CA ASP A 90 8.33 7.77 -38.58
C ASP A 90 9.27 7.46 -37.39
N PRO A 91 8.90 6.56 -36.49
CA PRO A 91 9.69 6.20 -35.32
C PRO A 91 10.91 5.35 -35.70
N VAL A 92 11.94 5.41 -34.85
CA VAL A 92 13.07 4.49 -34.85
C VAL A 92 13.01 3.62 -33.61
N PHE A 93 13.24 2.31 -33.81
CA PHE A 93 13.26 1.30 -32.74
C PHE A 93 14.62 0.66 -32.59
N ALA A 94 14.91 0.24 -31.36
CA ALA A 94 15.99 -0.66 -31.02
C ALA A 94 15.52 -1.61 -29.91
N GLY A 95 16.08 -2.81 -29.83
CA GLY A 95 15.70 -3.78 -28.79
C GLY A 95 16.67 -4.94 -28.69
N THR A 96 16.58 -5.64 -27.57
CA THR A 96 17.35 -6.88 -27.32
C THR A 96 16.42 -8.04 -27.01
N PHE A 97 16.86 -9.23 -27.36
CA PHE A 97 16.15 -10.50 -27.17
C PHE A 97 17.08 -11.51 -26.53
N GLU A 98 16.58 -12.35 -25.62
CA GLU A 98 17.33 -13.40 -24.97
C GLU A 98 16.62 -14.75 -25.06
N GLN A 99 17.39 -15.84 -25.20
CA GLN A 99 16.86 -17.19 -25.18
C GLN A 99 16.58 -17.64 -23.74
N ARG A 100 15.34 -17.41 -23.28
CA ARG A 100 14.93 -17.70 -21.91
C ARG A 100 13.76 -18.71 -21.86
N PRO A 101 13.70 -19.59 -20.84
CA PRO A 101 12.53 -20.45 -20.63
C PRO A 101 11.28 -19.63 -20.25
N GLY A 102 10.10 -20.27 -20.34
CA GLY A 102 8.81 -19.67 -19.94
C GLY A 102 8.05 -18.99 -21.08
N PRO A 103 6.95 -18.27 -20.81
CA PRO A 103 6.12 -17.61 -21.82
C PRO A 103 6.86 -16.40 -22.45
N VAL A 104 6.43 -16.03 -23.65
CA VAL A 104 6.89 -14.78 -24.28
C VAL A 104 6.31 -13.60 -23.51
N PRO A 105 7.13 -12.63 -23.06
CA PRO A 105 6.63 -11.43 -22.44
C PRO A 105 5.68 -10.65 -23.34
N LEU A 106 4.63 -10.10 -22.76
CA LEU A 106 3.72 -9.24 -23.49
C LEU A 106 4.48 -8.01 -24.00
N THR A 107 4.47 -7.81 -25.31
CA THR A 107 5.12 -6.66 -25.95
C THR A 107 4.11 -5.90 -26.78
N ARG A 108 4.06 -4.59 -26.61
CA ARG A 108 3.18 -3.68 -27.36
C ARG A 108 3.94 -2.44 -27.76
N HIS A 109 3.54 -1.87 -28.91
CA HIS A 109 4.02 -0.57 -29.38
C HIS A 109 2.88 0.17 -30.07
N GLY A 110 3.06 1.47 -30.33
CA GLY A 110 2.01 2.30 -30.91
C GLY A 110 0.89 2.66 -29.93
N LEU A 111 1.03 2.34 -28.66
CA LEU A 111 0.02 2.65 -27.63
C LEU A 111 -0.12 4.16 -27.46
N VAL A 112 -1.35 4.61 -27.23
CA VAL A 112 -1.70 6.00 -26.92
C VAL A 112 -2.07 6.14 -25.45
N ARG A 113 -2.35 7.37 -25.03
CA ARG A 113 -3.00 7.64 -23.74
C ARG A 113 -4.51 7.55 -23.87
N GLY A 114 -5.20 7.06 -22.83
CA GLY A 114 -6.66 6.98 -22.83
C GLY A 114 -7.24 6.21 -21.65
N ALA A 115 -8.41 5.62 -21.85
CA ALA A 115 -9.12 4.88 -20.81
C ALA A 115 -8.49 3.51 -20.54
N GLU A 116 -8.54 3.07 -19.29
CA GLU A 116 -8.12 1.71 -18.87
C GLU A 116 -8.95 0.58 -19.52
N THR A 117 -10.03 0.91 -20.20
CA THR A 117 -10.90 -0.05 -20.93
C THR A 117 -10.58 -0.18 -22.41
N ASP A 118 -9.68 0.66 -22.94
CA ASP A 118 -9.31 0.69 -24.37
C ASP A 118 -7.96 -0.02 -24.61
N PRO A 119 -7.92 -1.17 -25.31
CA PRO A 119 -6.69 -1.91 -25.59
C PRO A 119 -5.63 -1.15 -26.41
N ALA A 120 -5.98 -0.01 -27.00
CA ALA A 120 -5.01 0.84 -27.69
C ALA A 120 -4.17 1.68 -26.72
N THR A 121 -4.45 1.68 -25.42
CA THR A 121 -3.86 2.59 -24.44
C THR A 121 -2.82 1.93 -23.54
N ILE A 122 -1.86 2.74 -23.07
CA ILE A 122 -0.87 2.31 -22.08
C ILE A 122 -1.54 2.03 -20.71
N GLU A 123 -2.59 2.77 -20.38
CA GLU A 123 -3.38 2.61 -19.16
C GLU A 123 -4.05 1.24 -19.11
N TYR A 124 -4.65 0.77 -20.22
CA TYR A 124 -5.23 -0.57 -20.32
C TYR A 124 -4.20 -1.66 -20.02
N TRP A 125 -3.03 -1.63 -20.69
CA TRP A 125 -2.02 -2.67 -20.49
C TRP A 125 -1.36 -2.58 -19.12
N THR A 126 -1.30 -1.39 -18.53
CA THR A 126 -0.86 -1.20 -17.14
C THR A 126 -1.85 -1.81 -16.15
N ALA A 127 -3.17 -1.65 -16.38
CA ALA A 127 -4.21 -2.30 -15.58
C ALA A 127 -4.18 -3.82 -15.76
N GLN A 128 -4.13 -4.31 -17.01
CA GLN A 128 -4.01 -5.75 -17.30
C GLN A 128 -2.76 -6.38 -16.66
N ALA A 129 -1.63 -5.67 -16.65
CA ALA A 129 -0.42 -6.16 -15.98
C ALA A 129 -0.63 -6.37 -14.47
N ARG A 130 -1.38 -5.50 -13.82
CA ARG A 130 -1.74 -5.65 -12.39
C ARG A 130 -2.67 -6.84 -12.16
N GLU A 131 -3.71 -6.99 -12.98
CA GLU A 131 -4.68 -8.08 -12.90
C GLU A 131 -4.04 -9.46 -13.14
N ASN A 132 -3.13 -9.54 -14.11
CA ASN A 132 -2.48 -10.80 -14.50
C ASN A 132 -1.18 -11.09 -13.72
N GLY A 133 -0.79 -10.23 -12.79
CA GLY A 133 0.44 -10.42 -12.02
C GLY A 133 1.72 -10.25 -12.85
N TRP A 134 1.72 -9.32 -13.80
CA TRP A 134 2.90 -8.95 -14.58
C TRP A 134 3.58 -7.70 -14.02
N ILE A 135 4.81 -7.45 -14.49
CA ILE A 135 5.62 -6.27 -14.17
C ILE A 135 6.12 -5.63 -15.47
N PRO A 136 6.08 -4.29 -15.62
CA PRO A 136 6.74 -3.63 -16.73
C PRO A 136 8.26 -3.77 -16.55
N VAL A 137 8.94 -4.23 -17.60
CA VAL A 137 10.39 -4.42 -17.62
C VAL A 137 11.09 -3.50 -18.62
N SER A 138 10.33 -2.89 -19.53
CA SER A 138 10.84 -1.85 -20.43
C SER A 138 9.72 -0.93 -20.87
N ILE A 139 10.01 0.36 -20.99
CA ILE A 139 9.11 1.39 -21.51
C ILE A 139 9.88 2.35 -22.41
N ALA A 140 9.31 2.70 -23.55
CA ALA A 140 9.82 3.72 -24.44
C ALA A 140 8.70 4.68 -24.84
N VAL A 141 9.07 5.94 -25.10
CA VAL A 141 8.16 7.00 -25.52
C VAL A 141 8.71 7.67 -26.77
N TYR A 142 7.86 7.80 -27.78
CA TYR A 142 8.15 8.53 -29.01
C TYR A 142 6.95 9.37 -29.44
N GLY A 143 7.11 10.25 -30.46
CA GLY A 143 6.15 11.29 -30.76
C GLY A 143 6.27 12.48 -29.80
N ALA A 144 5.60 13.57 -30.10
CA ALA A 144 5.54 14.75 -29.23
C ALA A 144 4.59 14.52 -28.05
N ALA A 145 4.71 15.29 -26.97
CA ALA A 145 3.80 15.20 -25.81
C ALA A 145 2.34 15.51 -26.16
N SER A 146 2.09 16.20 -27.27
CA SER A 146 0.73 16.42 -27.82
C SER A 146 0.15 15.20 -28.54
N ASP A 147 1.01 14.25 -28.99
CA ASP A 147 0.64 13.00 -29.66
C ASP A 147 1.62 11.88 -29.29
N PRO A 148 1.71 11.52 -28.00
CA PRO A 148 2.69 10.54 -27.54
C PRO A 148 2.29 9.11 -27.95
N ARG A 149 3.31 8.32 -28.22
CA ARG A 149 3.20 6.88 -28.45
C ARG A 149 4.11 6.16 -27.46
N TYR A 150 3.63 5.02 -26.99
CA TYR A 150 4.36 4.18 -26.04
C TYR A 150 4.65 2.83 -26.64
N ALA A 151 5.79 2.29 -26.25
CA ALA A 151 6.13 0.91 -26.48
C ALA A 151 6.59 0.30 -25.14
N GLY A 152 6.18 -0.92 -24.84
CA GLY A 152 6.50 -1.54 -23.56
C GLY A 152 6.56 -3.05 -23.60
N ILE A 153 7.27 -3.61 -22.61
CA ILE A 153 7.38 -5.04 -22.37
C ILE A 153 6.91 -5.30 -20.94
N TRP A 154 6.00 -6.27 -20.77
CA TRP A 154 5.52 -6.76 -19.47
C TRP A 154 5.82 -8.23 -19.33
N ALA A 155 6.46 -8.63 -18.25
CA ALA A 155 6.84 -10.01 -17.95
C ALA A 155 6.14 -10.51 -16.69
N ASP A 156 6.15 -11.83 -16.46
CA ASP A 156 5.65 -12.42 -15.24
C ASP A 156 6.35 -11.84 -14.00
N ASN A 157 5.58 -11.65 -12.93
CA ASN A 157 6.04 -11.11 -11.66
C ASN A 157 5.89 -12.15 -10.52
N PRO A 158 6.61 -13.27 -10.56
CA PRO A 158 6.43 -14.35 -9.59
C PRO A 158 6.81 -13.96 -8.17
N GLN A 159 7.70 -12.98 -8.00
CA GLN A 159 8.10 -12.47 -6.69
C GLN A 159 7.17 -11.39 -6.11
N GLY A 160 6.18 -10.95 -6.87
CA GLY A 160 5.24 -9.92 -6.47
C GLY A 160 5.87 -8.60 -6.11
N ILE A 161 6.79 -8.19 -6.94
CA ILE A 161 7.42 -6.88 -6.88
C ILE A 161 6.33 -5.83 -7.00
N CYS A 162 6.31 -4.89 -6.07
CA CYS A 162 5.45 -3.72 -6.18
C CYS A 162 6.09 -2.72 -7.15
N TRP A 163 5.27 -2.19 -8.05
CA TRP A 163 5.75 -1.29 -9.09
C TRP A 163 4.70 -0.23 -9.43
N THR A 164 5.16 0.85 -10.03
CA THR A 164 4.29 1.84 -10.68
C THR A 164 4.83 2.19 -12.05
N LEU A 165 3.91 2.36 -12.99
CA LEU A 165 4.10 2.96 -14.30
C LEU A 165 2.93 3.90 -14.51
N ASP A 166 3.22 5.17 -14.76
CA ASP A 166 2.23 6.17 -15.12
C ASP A 166 2.44 6.53 -16.60
N GLY A 167 1.40 6.32 -17.42
CA GLY A 167 1.42 6.69 -18.83
C GLY A 167 1.41 8.20 -19.06
N ARG A 168 1.15 9.00 -18.05
CA ARG A 168 1.26 10.45 -18.14
C ARG A 168 2.73 10.85 -18.30
N LEU A 169 2.98 11.73 -19.26
CA LEU A 169 4.30 12.31 -19.43
C LEU A 169 4.49 13.49 -18.46
N ASP A 170 5.34 13.27 -17.48
CA ASP A 170 5.69 14.30 -16.49
C ASP A 170 6.64 15.34 -17.07
N THR A 171 6.47 16.60 -16.68
CA THR A 171 7.53 17.61 -16.76
C THR A 171 8.68 17.25 -15.83
N ALA A 172 9.83 17.90 -15.93
CA ALA A 172 10.93 17.68 -15.00
C ALA A 172 10.53 17.89 -13.52
N ALA A 173 9.74 18.93 -13.24
CA ALA A 173 9.25 19.23 -11.89
C ALA A 173 8.24 18.18 -11.38
N GLU A 174 7.34 17.71 -12.24
CA GLU A 174 6.38 16.65 -11.87
C GLU A 174 7.09 15.31 -11.65
N TYR A 175 8.06 14.96 -12.50
CA TYR A 175 8.89 13.76 -12.29
C TYR A 175 9.66 13.83 -10.95
N GLN A 176 10.27 14.99 -10.63
CA GLN A 176 10.93 15.18 -9.33
C GLN A 176 9.93 15.03 -8.19
N SER A 177 8.74 15.60 -8.30
CA SER A 177 7.69 15.45 -7.28
C SER A 177 7.26 14.00 -7.11
N ARG A 178 7.15 13.24 -8.20
CA ARG A 178 6.89 11.79 -8.17
C ARG A 178 8.02 11.03 -7.48
N PHE A 179 9.26 11.30 -7.85
CA PHE A 179 10.45 10.71 -7.25
C PHE A 179 10.47 10.94 -5.73
N ASP A 180 10.25 12.19 -5.30
CA ASP A 180 10.22 12.59 -3.89
C ASP A 180 9.07 11.94 -3.10
N ALA A 181 7.98 11.58 -3.78
CA ALA A 181 6.86 10.88 -3.17
C ALA A 181 7.11 9.38 -3.02
N VAL A 182 7.67 8.74 -4.06
CA VAL A 182 7.72 7.28 -4.19
C VAL A 182 8.97 6.66 -3.56
N VAL A 183 10.13 7.33 -3.67
CA VAL A 183 11.41 6.80 -3.17
C VAL A 183 11.42 6.61 -1.65
N PRO A 184 10.91 7.52 -0.83
CA PRO A 184 10.80 7.30 0.62
C PRO A 184 9.91 6.09 0.99
N ALA A 185 8.98 5.70 0.11
CA ALA A 185 8.14 4.51 0.27
C ALA A 185 8.78 3.22 -0.28
N TRP A 186 10.12 3.18 -0.33
CA TRP A 186 10.99 2.06 -0.70
C TRP A 186 10.92 1.60 -2.16
N ALA A 187 10.41 2.42 -3.07
CA ALA A 187 10.63 2.21 -4.48
C ALA A 187 11.85 2.99 -4.97
N ARG A 188 12.45 2.56 -6.06
CA ARG A 188 13.44 3.35 -6.79
C ARG A 188 13.20 3.27 -8.30
N PRO A 189 13.65 4.25 -9.08
CA PRO A 189 13.49 4.20 -10.52
C PRO A 189 14.30 3.02 -11.09
N ASP A 190 13.64 2.24 -11.93
CA ASP A 190 14.22 1.19 -12.76
C ASP A 190 14.57 1.75 -14.13
N GLN A 191 13.59 2.39 -14.77
CA GLN A 191 13.76 3.05 -16.05
C GLN A 191 13.00 4.38 -16.08
N VAL A 192 13.60 5.40 -16.71
CA VAL A 192 13.01 6.73 -16.87
C VAL A 192 13.09 7.11 -18.35
N ALA A 193 12.09 6.70 -19.13
CA ALA A 193 12.01 7.02 -20.55
C ALA A 193 11.82 8.53 -20.76
N VAL A 194 12.50 9.07 -21.76
CA VAL A 194 12.48 10.49 -22.10
C VAL A 194 11.92 10.66 -23.51
N SER A 195 10.86 11.46 -23.66
CA SER A 195 10.25 11.74 -24.96
C SER A 195 11.10 12.70 -25.81
N PRO A 196 10.82 12.82 -27.12
CA PRO A 196 11.53 13.75 -28.00
C PRO A 196 11.46 15.22 -27.57
N ASP A 197 10.44 15.64 -26.85
CA ASP A 197 10.24 16.99 -26.30
C ASP A 197 10.48 17.08 -24.78
N ILE A 198 11.31 16.15 -24.25
CA ILE A 198 11.83 16.17 -22.87
C ILE A 198 10.72 16.11 -21.83
N ARG A 199 9.91 15.05 -21.91
CA ARG A 199 8.95 14.62 -20.90
C ARG A 199 9.32 13.22 -20.42
N TYR A 200 8.84 12.82 -19.26
CA TYR A 200 9.29 11.62 -18.56
C TYR A 200 8.14 10.65 -18.34
N ALA A 201 8.36 9.38 -18.69
CA ALA A 201 7.57 8.23 -18.21
C ALA A 201 8.48 7.29 -17.43
N SER A 202 8.06 6.85 -16.27
CA SER A 202 8.96 6.14 -15.35
C SER A 202 8.37 4.86 -14.79
N ILE A 203 9.23 3.87 -14.68
CA ILE A 203 8.98 2.63 -13.92
C ILE A 203 9.72 2.76 -12.59
N PHE A 204 8.98 2.65 -11.47
CA PHE A 204 9.56 2.48 -10.14
C PHE A 204 9.26 1.09 -9.61
N ARG A 205 10.21 0.48 -8.89
CA ARG A 205 10.11 -0.88 -8.33
C ARG A 205 10.63 -0.92 -6.91
N ASP A 206 10.12 -1.86 -6.12
CA ASP A 206 10.48 -2.03 -4.70
C ASP A 206 11.45 -3.21 -4.44
N ASP A 207 11.96 -3.83 -5.48
CA ASP A 207 12.93 -4.95 -5.39
C ASP A 207 14.38 -4.54 -5.68
N LEU A 208 14.59 -3.30 -6.08
CA LEU A 208 15.94 -2.81 -6.33
C LEU A 208 16.59 -2.38 -5.02
N SER A 209 17.75 -2.92 -4.70
CA SER A 209 18.44 -2.73 -3.43
C SER A 209 19.75 -1.95 -3.56
N GLY A 210 20.25 -1.52 -2.42
CA GLY A 210 21.51 -0.82 -2.31
C GLY A 210 21.43 0.67 -2.65
N ASP A 211 22.60 1.31 -2.53
CA ASP A 211 22.74 2.74 -2.81
C ASP A 211 22.55 3.04 -4.28
N PHE A 212 21.85 4.10 -4.58
CA PHE A 212 21.66 4.59 -5.94
C PHE A 212 21.67 6.12 -6.00
N VAL A 213 21.97 6.65 -7.17
CA VAL A 213 21.87 8.07 -7.51
C VAL A 213 21.10 8.17 -8.83
N ALA A 214 20.00 8.90 -8.84
CA ALA A 214 19.24 9.16 -10.06
C ALA A 214 19.33 10.64 -10.44
N ARG A 215 19.44 10.90 -11.73
CA ARG A 215 19.49 12.23 -12.33
C ARG A 215 18.59 12.28 -13.56
N HIS A 216 18.03 13.43 -13.85
CA HIS A 216 17.26 13.66 -15.07
C HIS A 216 17.51 15.08 -15.62
N GLY A 217 17.18 15.28 -16.87
CA GLY A 217 17.35 16.56 -17.53
C GLY A 217 18.82 16.94 -17.83
N LEU A 218 19.75 16.00 -17.70
CA LEU A 218 21.17 16.26 -17.92
C LEU A 218 21.47 16.49 -19.41
N THR A 219 22.33 17.44 -19.70
CA THR A 219 23.03 17.52 -20.98
C THR A 219 24.06 16.38 -21.09
N SER A 220 24.58 16.13 -22.29
CA SER A 220 25.66 15.15 -22.51
C SER A 220 26.89 15.43 -21.62
N ALA A 221 27.28 16.70 -21.49
CA ALA A 221 28.41 17.08 -20.64
C ALA A 221 28.14 16.88 -19.15
N GLU A 222 26.95 17.23 -18.68
CA GLU A 222 26.57 17.00 -17.28
C GLU A 222 26.46 15.50 -16.95
N TYR A 223 25.95 14.70 -17.89
CA TYR A 223 25.96 13.24 -17.71
C TYR A 223 27.39 12.69 -17.59
N GLN A 224 28.31 13.14 -18.45
CA GLN A 224 29.72 12.74 -18.36
C GLN A 224 30.33 13.17 -17.01
N GLN A 225 30.02 14.37 -16.54
CA GLN A 225 30.49 14.86 -15.23
C GLN A 225 30.00 13.97 -14.06
N GLU A 226 28.69 13.62 -14.02
CA GLU A 226 28.15 12.71 -13.02
C GLU A 226 28.79 11.31 -13.12
N PHE A 227 29.02 10.82 -14.33
CA PHE A 227 29.71 9.55 -14.58
C PHE A 227 31.13 9.57 -14.01
N ASP A 228 31.93 10.58 -14.32
CA ASP A 228 33.31 10.72 -13.85
C ASP A 228 33.41 10.87 -12.32
N GLN A 229 32.37 11.44 -11.70
CA GLN A 229 32.27 11.60 -10.25
C GLN A 229 31.85 10.30 -9.54
N LEU A 230 30.87 9.57 -10.08
CA LEU A 230 30.23 8.46 -9.38
C LEU A 230 30.93 7.11 -9.61
N VAL A 231 31.52 6.90 -10.79
CA VAL A 231 32.20 5.63 -11.11
C VAL A 231 33.35 5.32 -10.16
N PRO A 232 34.24 6.28 -9.80
CA PRO A 232 35.28 6.02 -8.80
C PRO A 232 34.76 5.67 -7.40
N GLN A 233 33.49 5.99 -7.10
CA GLN A 233 32.81 5.65 -5.84
C GLN A 233 32.15 4.25 -5.88
N GLY A 234 32.35 3.50 -6.97
CA GLY A 234 31.81 2.16 -7.16
C GLY A 234 30.38 2.11 -7.71
N TYR A 235 29.83 3.24 -8.12
CA TYR A 235 28.56 3.27 -8.88
C TYR A 235 28.85 3.04 -10.37
N TRP A 236 27.84 2.56 -11.08
CA TRP A 236 27.84 2.48 -12.53
C TRP A 236 26.42 2.73 -13.05
N PRO A 237 26.27 3.23 -14.29
CA PRO A 237 24.93 3.52 -14.82
C PRO A 237 24.19 2.20 -15.11
N VAL A 238 23.16 1.90 -14.35
CA VAL A 238 22.31 0.70 -14.54
C VAL A 238 21.18 0.97 -15.52
N SER A 239 20.79 2.23 -15.70
CA SER A 239 19.78 2.67 -16.67
C SER A 239 20.18 4.03 -17.22
N VAL A 240 20.25 4.16 -18.54
CA VAL A 240 20.49 5.41 -19.25
C VAL A 240 19.43 5.56 -20.34
N GLN A 241 18.65 6.62 -20.29
CA GLN A 241 17.64 6.94 -21.27
C GLN A 241 17.82 8.38 -21.72
N ALA A 242 17.52 8.68 -22.98
CA ALA A 242 17.63 10.01 -23.53
C ALA A 242 16.47 10.35 -24.47
N GLY A 243 16.18 11.62 -24.60
CA GLY A 243 15.23 12.19 -25.55
C GLY A 243 15.75 13.51 -26.10
N GLY A 244 15.05 14.06 -27.09
CA GLY A 244 15.48 15.26 -27.79
C GLY A 244 16.41 14.97 -28.97
N VAL A 245 16.94 16.05 -29.56
CA VAL A 245 17.79 16.00 -30.77
C VAL A 245 19.02 16.86 -30.57
N GLY A 246 20.19 16.40 -31.06
CA GLY A 246 21.44 17.17 -31.05
C GLY A 246 21.75 17.76 -29.67
N GLY A 247 22.13 19.02 -29.62
CA GLY A 247 22.45 19.71 -28.36
C GLY A 247 21.26 19.94 -27.41
N ALA A 248 20.02 19.71 -27.87
CA ALA A 248 18.83 19.72 -27.03
C ALA A 248 18.56 18.37 -26.36
N ALA A 249 19.33 17.33 -26.65
CA ALA A 249 19.18 16.02 -26.00
C ALA A 249 19.35 16.13 -24.49
N ARG A 250 18.51 15.38 -23.74
CA ARG A 250 18.56 15.30 -22.28
C ARG A 250 18.54 13.85 -21.85
N PHE A 251 19.33 13.59 -20.81
CA PHE A 251 19.54 12.25 -20.24
C PHE A 251 18.82 12.12 -18.91
N ALA A 252 18.25 10.94 -18.70
CA ALA A 252 17.81 10.44 -17.41
C ALA A 252 18.63 9.19 -17.07
N VAL A 253 19.31 9.19 -15.93
CA VAL A 253 20.29 8.16 -15.58
C VAL A 253 20.07 7.68 -14.16
N VAL A 254 20.13 6.38 -13.98
CA VAL A 254 20.18 5.74 -12.65
C VAL A 254 21.54 5.09 -12.48
N PHE A 255 22.30 5.57 -11.53
CA PHE A 255 23.56 4.97 -11.09
C PHE A 255 23.30 4.10 -9.87
N ALA A 256 23.87 2.90 -9.82
CA ALA A 256 23.78 2.02 -8.66
C ALA A 256 25.06 1.19 -8.49
N LYS A 257 25.23 0.58 -7.33
CA LYS A 257 26.31 -0.38 -7.07
C LYS A 257 25.97 -1.80 -7.54
N THR A 258 24.72 -2.06 -7.88
CA THR A 258 24.22 -3.32 -8.43
C THR A 258 22.96 -3.11 -9.25
N ASP A 259 22.76 -3.90 -10.29
CA ASP A 259 21.54 -4.04 -11.07
C ASP A 259 20.71 -5.27 -10.70
N GLN A 260 21.22 -6.07 -9.73
CA GLN A 260 20.56 -7.30 -9.35
C GLN A 260 19.35 -7.03 -8.44
N PRO A 261 18.18 -7.59 -8.76
CA PRO A 261 17.02 -7.53 -7.90
C PRO A 261 17.30 -8.18 -6.54
N THR A 262 16.65 -7.68 -5.53
CA THR A 262 16.75 -8.21 -4.17
C THR A 262 16.00 -9.54 -4.05
N VAL A 263 16.68 -10.57 -3.56
CA VAL A 263 16.08 -11.87 -3.27
C VAL A 263 15.37 -11.81 -1.91
N ARG A 264 14.08 -12.18 -1.89
CA ARG A 264 13.27 -12.31 -0.67
C ARG A 264 13.20 -13.76 -0.25
N THR A 265 13.49 -14.02 1.01
CA THR A 265 13.50 -15.38 1.56
C THR A 265 12.65 -15.48 2.82
N TRP A 266 12.09 -16.67 3.06
CA TRP A 266 11.48 -17.00 4.33
C TRP A 266 12.52 -17.01 5.43
N ARG A 267 12.21 -16.37 6.55
CA ARG A 267 13.06 -16.33 7.73
C ARG A 267 12.42 -17.14 8.86
N PRO A 268 13.21 -17.76 9.74
CA PRO A 268 12.67 -18.44 10.89
C PRO A 268 11.69 -17.57 11.68
N PRO A 269 10.44 -18.03 11.93
CA PRO A 269 9.45 -17.27 12.65
C PRO A 269 9.91 -16.88 14.04
N THR A 270 9.45 -15.72 14.52
CA THR A 270 9.73 -15.21 15.87
C THR A 270 8.59 -15.53 16.81
N GLY A 271 8.85 -15.59 18.13
CA GLY A 271 7.83 -15.86 19.14
C GLY A 271 8.06 -17.16 19.88
N SER A 272 7.17 -17.51 20.81
CA SER A 272 7.48 -18.42 21.90
C SER A 272 6.93 -19.85 21.79
N VAL A 273 6.02 -20.12 20.88
CA VAL A 273 5.46 -21.47 20.68
C VAL A 273 5.56 -21.81 19.21
N ALA A 274 6.26 -22.89 18.87
CA ALA A 274 6.34 -23.36 17.50
C ALA A 274 5.18 -24.33 17.20
N ASN A 275 4.61 -24.19 16.02
CA ASN A 275 3.70 -25.17 15.43
C ASN A 275 3.97 -25.23 13.94
N ALA A 276 4.60 -26.30 13.49
CA ALA A 276 5.09 -26.43 12.12
C ALA A 276 3.96 -26.29 11.08
N GLY A 277 2.78 -26.85 11.36
CA GLY A 277 1.63 -26.76 10.44
C GLY A 277 1.14 -25.32 10.28
N ILE A 278 1.00 -24.58 11.37
CA ILE A 278 0.56 -23.17 11.34
C ILE A 278 1.66 -22.30 10.69
N ASP A 279 2.92 -22.53 11.04
CA ASP A 279 4.04 -21.79 10.46
C ASP A 279 4.12 -21.99 8.94
N ASP A 280 3.90 -23.20 8.46
CA ASP A 280 3.88 -23.54 7.03
C ASP A 280 2.64 -22.94 6.31
N GLY A 281 1.47 -23.02 6.93
CA GLY A 281 0.26 -22.37 6.42
C GLY A 281 0.43 -20.86 6.28
N MET A 282 1.04 -20.21 7.28
CA MET A 282 1.36 -18.77 7.21
C MET A 282 2.41 -18.47 6.13
N ARG A 283 3.43 -19.32 5.95
CA ARG A 283 4.41 -19.18 4.89
C ARG A 283 3.75 -19.22 3.51
N GLN A 284 2.93 -20.24 3.27
CA GLN A 284 2.22 -20.41 1.99
C GLN A 284 1.29 -19.23 1.70
N ALA A 285 0.56 -18.71 2.71
CA ALA A 285 -0.26 -17.52 2.57
C ALA A 285 0.57 -16.28 2.21
N MET A 286 1.68 -16.06 2.90
CA MET A 286 2.57 -14.92 2.64
C MET A 286 3.22 -14.99 1.26
N GLU A 287 3.66 -16.16 0.82
CA GLU A 287 4.23 -16.37 -0.51
C GLU A 287 3.18 -16.17 -1.60
N ARG A 288 1.96 -16.72 -1.43
CA ARG A 288 0.84 -16.56 -2.37
C ARG A 288 0.42 -15.10 -2.53
N HIS A 289 0.28 -14.38 -1.43
CA HIS A 289 -0.16 -12.99 -1.41
C HIS A 289 1.00 -11.98 -1.38
N ARG A 290 2.24 -12.47 -1.47
CA ARG A 290 3.45 -11.66 -1.60
C ARG A 290 3.63 -10.67 -0.45
N ILE A 291 3.34 -11.13 0.77
CA ILE A 291 3.41 -10.37 2.02
C ILE A 291 4.79 -10.51 2.61
N ARG A 292 5.42 -9.39 3.01
CA ARG A 292 6.76 -9.39 3.60
C ARG A 292 6.76 -9.58 5.11
N GLY A 293 5.73 -9.10 5.78
CA GLY A 293 5.63 -9.16 7.23
C GLY A 293 4.21 -9.47 7.69
N ALA A 294 4.07 -10.45 8.56
CA ALA A 294 2.80 -10.87 9.16
C ALA A 294 2.97 -11.24 10.63
N ALA A 295 1.89 -11.11 11.39
CA ALA A 295 1.83 -11.64 12.75
C ALA A 295 0.49 -12.30 13.02
N LEU A 296 0.51 -13.36 13.84
CA LEU A 296 -0.66 -14.15 14.23
C LEU A 296 -0.67 -14.38 15.73
N ALA A 297 -1.84 -14.20 16.36
CA ALA A 297 -2.10 -14.60 17.74
C ALA A 297 -3.38 -15.43 17.83
N LEU A 298 -3.36 -16.47 18.67
CA LEU A 298 -4.52 -17.31 18.98
C LEU A 298 -4.82 -17.25 20.46
N VAL A 299 -6.08 -17.01 20.77
CA VAL A 299 -6.64 -17.02 22.13
C VAL A 299 -7.63 -18.18 22.26
N ARG A 300 -7.56 -18.90 23.35
CA ARG A 300 -8.53 -19.94 23.70
C ARG A 300 -8.89 -19.85 25.16
N ARG A 301 -10.18 -19.75 25.46
CA ARG A 301 -10.71 -19.63 26.82
C ARG A 301 -9.98 -18.54 27.64
N GLY A 302 -9.86 -17.35 27.06
CA GLY A 302 -9.22 -16.18 27.67
C GLY A 302 -7.70 -16.27 27.84
N ARG A 303 -7.01 -17.29 27.32
CA ARG A 303 -5.56 -17.45 27.38
C ARG A 303 -4.93 -17.28 26.01
N LEU A 304 -3.84 -16.57 25.93
CA LEU A 304 -3.00 -16.53 24.73
C LEU A 304 -2.26 -17.88 24.63
N VAL A 305 -2.56 -18.65 23.59
CA VAL A 305 -1.96 -20.00 23.40
C VAL A 305 -0.89 -19.99 22.31
N TYR A 306 -0.91 -18.99 21.43
CA TYR A 306 0.03 -18.85 20.31
C TYR A 306 0.20 -17.39 19.94
N ALA A 307 1.45 -16.95 19.68
CA ALA A 307 1.76 -15.65 19.14
C ALA A 307 3.09 -15.68 18.38
N ARG A 308 3.05 -15.45 17.08
CA ARG A 308 4.24 -15.47 16.22
C ARG A 308 4.24 -14.34 15.21
N GLY A 309 5.47 -13.96 14.82
CA GLY A 309 5.74 -13.04 13.72
C GLY A 309 6.48 -13.76 12.60
N TYR A 310 6.16 -13.41 11.36
CA TYR A 310 6.62 -14.06 10.14
C TYR A 310 7.21 -13.04 9.20
N THR A 311 8.27 -13.43 8.48
CA THR A 311 8.97 -12.54 7.56
C THR A 311 9.41 -13.30 6.30
N VAL A 312 9.01 -12.77 5.14
CA VAL A 312 9.51 -13.16 3.81
C VAL A 312 10.09 -11.89 3.17
N ALA A 313 11.37 -11.69 3.30
CA ALA A 313 11.98 -10.43 2.88
C ALA A 313 13.48 -10.56 2.59
N GLU A 314 14.02 -9.48 2.05
CA GLU A 314 15.42 -9.29 1.75
C GLU A 314 16.31 -9.21 3.00
N ALA A 315 17.60 -9.41 2.84
CA ALA A 315 18.59 -9.19 3.89
C ALA A 315 18.48 -7.77 4.48
N GLY A 316 18.65 -7.63 5.79
CA GLY A 316 18.51 -6.33 6.47
C GLY A 316 17.07 -5.89 6.76
N TYR A 317 16.05 -6.51 6.18
CA TYR A 317 14.65 -6.18 6.49
C TYR A 317 14.31 -6.47 7.97
N PRO A 318 13.56 -5.61 8.66
CA PRO A 318 13.19 -5.83 10.05
C PRO A 318 12.39 -7.13 10.24
N LYS A 319 12.83 -7.98 11.17
CA LYS A 319 12.06 -9.19 11.51
C LYS A 319 10.73 -8.82 12.18
N THR A 320 9.65 -9.33 11.64
CA THR A 320 8.34 -9.22 12.27
C THR A 320 8.30 -10.07 13.55
N ARG A 321 7.75 -9.52 14.61
CA ARG A 321 7.60 -10.13 15.92
C ARG A 321 6.13 -10.16 16.35
N PRO A 322 5.71 -10.98 17.30
CA PRO A 322 4.36 -10.90 17.88
C PRO A 322 4.01 -9.50 18.41
N THR A 323 5.03 -8.74 18.81
CA THR A 323 4.91 -7.38 19.34
C THR A 323 5.12 -6.28 18.29
N THR A 324 5.35 -6.64 17.03
CA THR A 324 5.37 -5.65 15.94
C THR A 324 4.02 -4.97 15.84
N ARG A 325 4.04 -3.63 15.80
CA ARG A 325 2.82 -2.84 15.63
C ARG A 325 2.40 -2.81 14.17
N PHE A 326 1.11 -2.95 13.95
CA PHE A 326 0.48 -2.76 12.65
C PHE A 326 -0.60 -1.69 12.77
N ARG A 327 -0.79 -0.88 11.76
CA ARG A 327 -1.96 -0.02 11.62
C ARG A 327 -3.18 -0.93 11.62
N GLN A 328 -4.07 -0.77 12.59
CA GLN A 328 -5.21 -1.67 12.79
C GLN A 328 -6.33 -1.46 11.80
N ALA A 329 -6.31 -0.35 11.08
CA ALA A 329 -7.37 -0.02 10.16
C ALA A 329 -8.75 -0.09 10.87
N SER A 330 -9.78 -0.59 10.20
CA SER A 330 -11.13 -0.68 10.79
C SER A 330 -11.27 -1.62 11.99
N VAL A 331 -10.25 -2.38 12.39
CA VAL A 331 -10.23 -3.06 13.70
C VAL A 331 -10.27 -2.02 14.83
N SER A 332 -9.85 -0.77 14.60
CA SER A 332 -10.02 0.36 15.53
C SER A 332 -11.48 0.55 15.96
N LYS A 333 -12.43 0.30 15.06
CA LYS A 333 -13.86 0.42 15.35
C LYS A 333 -14.32 -0.58 16.43
N PHE A 334 -13.81 -1.79 16.40
CA PHE A 334 -14.05 -2.77 17.47
C PHE A 334 -13.57 -2.24 18.83
N ILE A 335 -12.38 -1.64 18.87
CA ILE A 335 -11.83 -1.07 20.11
C ILE A 335 -12.68 0.09 20.62
N VAL A 336 -13.17 0.97 19.74
CA VAL A 336 -14.06 2.09 20.09
C VAL A 336 -15.40 1.58 20.59
N ALA A 337 -15.97 0.55 19.96
CA ALA A 337 -17.23 -0.06 20.43
C ALA A 337 -17.10 -0.63 21.85
N LEU A 338 -15.98 -1.27 22.20
CA LEU A 338 -15.71 -1.71 23.58
C LEU A 338 -15.73 -0.53 24.56
N ALA A 339 -15.16 0.61 24.18
CA ALA A 339 -15.14 1.82 25.03
C ALA A 339 -16.55 2.41 25.19
N ILE A 340 -17.35 2.46 24.12
CA ILE A 340 -18.75 2.91 24.20
C ILE A 340 -19.55 2.00 25.12
N HIS A 341 -19.44 0.67 24.99
CA HIS A 341 -20.13 -0.27 25.90
C HIS A 341 -19.63 -0.19 27.33
N ARG A 342 -18.38 0.20 27.55
CA ARG A 342 -17.88 0.51 28.91
C ARG A 342 -18.55 1.74 29.48
N LEU A 343 -18.71 2.82 28.70
CA LEU A 343 -19.39 4.02 29.13
C LEU A 343 -20.89 3.80 29.37
N ILE A 344 -21.53 2.95 28.57
CA ILE A 344 -22.94 2.53 28.81
C ILE A 344 -23.06 1.75 30.11
N GLN A 345 -22.18 0.79 30.35
CA GLN A 345 -22.12 0.01 31.59
C GLN A 345 -21.93 0.90 32.82
N ASP A 346 -21.14 1.95 32.70
CA ASP A 346 -20.86 2.89 33.80
C ASP A 346 -21.97 3.97 33.94
N GLY A 347 -23.09 3.87 33.17
CA GLY A 347 -24.22 4.77 33.22
C GLY A 347 -23.98 6.17 32.64
N GLN A 348 -22.89 6.34 31.91
CA GLN A 348 -22.51 7.63 31.31
C GLN A 348 -23.14 7.86 29.93
N LEU A 349 -23.59 6.81 29.26
CA LEU A 349 -24.27 6.82 27.99
C LEU A 349 -25.43 5.82 27.97
N THR A 350 -26.36 5.98 27.04
CA THR A 350 -27.32 4.97 26.59
C THR A 350 -27.22 4.82 25.07
N LEU A 351 -27.79 3.77 24.51
CA LEU A 351 -27.85 3.60 23.06
C LEU A 351 -28.65 4.73 22.40
N ASP A 352 -29.66 5.28 23.09
CA ASP A 352 -30.54 6.37 22.63
C ASP A 352 -29.93 7.76 22.85
N THR A 353 -28.76 7.87 23.46
CA THR A 353 -28.11 9.17 23.68
C THR A 353 -27.86 9.84 22.33
N ARG A 354 -28.32 11.06 22.12
CA ARG A 354 -28.13 11.84 20.91
C ARG A 354 -26.70 12.38 20.84
N VAL A 355 -26.09 12.24 19.68
CA VAL A 355 -24.69 12.65 19.45
C VAL A 355 -24.56 14.17 19.51
N GLN A 356 -25.55 14.91 19.00
CA GLN A 356 -25.55 16.36 19.01
C GLN A 356 -25.54 16.95 20.42
N ASP A 357 -26.22 16.30 21.39
CA ASP A 357 -26.27 16.76 22.79
C ASP A 357 -24.90 16.65 23.47
N LEU A 358 -24.01 15.81 22.96
CA LEU A 358 -22.66 15.59 23.47
C LEU A 358 -21.60 16.43 22.77
N LEU A 359 -21.73 16.58 21.45
CA LEU A 359 -20.67 17.18 20.63
C LEU A 359 -20.96 18.64 20.30
N SER A 360 -22.23 19.10 20.36
CA SER A 360 -22.65 20.48 20.07
C SER A 360 -22.02 21.00 18.78
N LEU A 361 -22.20 20.24 17.68
CA LEU A 361 -21.63 20.58 16.38
C LEU A 361 -22.41 21.75 15.73
N THR A 362 -21.70 22.57 15.01
CA THR A 362 -22.22 23.65 14.15
C THR A 362 -21.60 23.51 12.77
N HIS A 363 -22.14 24.18 11.79
CA HIS A 363 -21.45 24.38 10.51
C HIS A 363 -20.18 25.25 10.71
N PRO A 364 -19.26 25.31 9.72
CA PRO A 364 -18.06 26.15 9.81
C PRO A 364 -18.35 27.63 10.06
N ASP A 365 -19.48 28.16 9.60
CA ASP A 365 -19.96 29.53 9.79
C ASP A 365 -20.68 29.75 11.14
N GLY A 366 -20.75 28.73 11.98
CA GLY A 366 -21.44 28.78 13.28
C GLY A 366 -22.96 28.51 13.23
N SER A 367 -23.53 28.35 12.05
CA SER A 367 -24.96 28.04 11.90
C SER A 367 -25.33 26.65 12.42
N ALA A 368 -26.60 26.44 12.75
CA ALA A 368 -27.08 25.21 13.35
C ALA A 368 -27.11 24.04 12.34
N VAL A 369 -26.81 22.84 12.81
CA VAL A 369 -26.88 21.61 12.03
C VAL A 369 -28.32 21.25 11.66
N ALA A 370 -28.50 20.48 10.59
CA ALA A 370 -29.81 20.01 10.12
C ALA A 370 -30.54 19.15 11.17
N ALA A 371 -31.87 19.13 11.13
CA ALA A 371 -32.70 18.30 12.01
C ALA A 371 -32.35 16.81 11.89
N SER A 372 -32.06 16.33 10.69
CA SER A 372 -31.63 14.94 10.45
C SER A 372 -30.41 14.53 11.26
N PHE A 373 -29.47 15.43 11.50
CA PHE A 373 -28.31 15.15 12.36
C PHE A 373 -28.67 15.14 13.84
N LYS A 374 -29.59 15.99 14.29
CA LYS A 374 -30.00 16.09 15.71
C LYS A 374 -30.59 14.80 16.27
N ASP A 375 -31.16 13.96 15.41
CA ASP A 375 -31.79 12.69 15.80
C ASP A 375 -30.81 11.49 15.73
N VAL A 376 -29.56 11.71 15.35
CA VAL A 376 -28.54 10.65 15.33
C VAL A 376 -28.19 10.24 16.76
N THR A 377 -28.33 8.94 17.07
CA THR A 377 -28.01 8.34 18.37
C THR A 377 -26.73 7.49 18.32
N ILE A 378 -26.22 7.11 19.48
CA ILE A 378 -25.10 6.16 19.64
C ILE A 378 -25.40 4.85 18.93
N GLN A 379 -26.64 4.33 19.05
CA GLN A 379 -27.04 3.09 18.35
C GLN A 379 -26.93 3.23 16.84
N HIS A 380 -27.44 4.32 16.28
CA HIS A 380 -27.39 4.57 14.84
C HIS A 380 -25.95 4.56 14.30
N LEU A 381 -24.99 5.11 15.06
CA LEU A 381 -23.58 5.12 14.67
C LEU A 381 -22.94 3.73 14.79
N LEU A 382 -23.18 3.00 15.89
CA LEU A 382 -22.65 1.64 16.09
C LEU A 382 -23.13 0.68 15.02
N GLU A 383 -24.38 0.81 14.58
CA GLU A 383 -25.03 -0.03 13.58
C GLU A 383 -24.88 0.47 12.14
N HIS A 384 -24.15 1.55 11.89
CA HIS A 384 -24.02 2.18 10.58
C HIS A 384 -25.37 2.60 9.93
N ARG A 385 -26.34 3.03 10.73
CA ARG A 385 -27.70 3.36 10.30
C ARG A 385 -28.05 4.85 10.46
N SER A 386 -27.05 5.68 10.60
CA SER A 386 -27.22 7.11 10.88
C SER A 386 -27.72 7.94 9.69
N GLY A 387 -27.65 7.43 8.44
CA GLY A 387 -28.00 8.21 7.26
C GLY A 387 -27.00 9.33 6.91
N LEU A 388 -25.88 9.39 7.62
CA LEU A 388 -24.83 10.40 7.44
C LEU A 388 -23.92 10.05 6.26
N PRO A 389 -23.21 11.05 5.68
CA PRO A 389 -22.13 10.80 4.73
C PRO A 389 -21.13 9.78 5.29
N THR A 390 -20.66 8.86 4.43
CA THR A 390 -19.96 7.67 4.92
C THR A 390 -18.47 7.85 5.07
N ASN A 391 -17.86 8.69 4.24
CA ASN A 391 -16.41 8.72 4.09
C ASN A 391 -15.80 10.12 4.24
N PRO A 392 -15.02 10.38 5.32
CA PRO A 392 -14.36 11.66 5.55
C PRO A 392 -12.92 11.71 5.01
N TYR A 393 -12.49 10.71 4.24
CA TYR A 393 -11.11 10.65 3.74
C TYR A 393 -10.90 11.57 2.54
N GLY A 394 -9.77 12.25 2.49
CA GLY A 394 -9.41 13.16 1.40
C GLY A 394 -10.18 14.48 1.38
N VAL A 395 -11.04 14.74 2.38
CA VAL A 395 -11.85 15.98 2.45
C VAL A 395 -11.07 17.17 3.02
N GLU A 396 -9.87 16.99 3.52
CA GLU A 396 -9.09 18.01 4.21
C GLU A 396 -8.97 19.33 3.44
N PRO A 397 -8.71 19.33 2.11
CA PRO A 397 -8.70 20.58 1.37
C PRO A 397 -10.04 21.29 1.34
N SER A 398 -11.14 20.53 1.25
CA SER A 398 -12.49 21.07 1.28
C SER A 398 -12.86 21.63 2.65
N VAL A 399 -12.41 20.95 3.72
CA VAL A 399 -12.55 21.45 5.11
C VAL A 399 -11.84 22.79 5.26
N ALA A 400 -10.57 22.86 4.86
CA ALA A 400 -9.78 24.09 4.96
C ALA A 400 -10.41 25.24 4.16
N ALA A 401 -10.91 24.95 2.94
CA ALA A 401 -11.60 25.93 2.11
C ALA A 401 -12.89 26.43 2.75
N ALA A 402 -13.72 25.54 3.31
CA ALA A 402 -14.97 25.90 3.97
C ALA A 402 -14.77 26.82 5.16
N PHE A 403 -13.77 26.53 6.03
CA PHE A 403 -13.46 27.38 7.16
C PHE A 403 -12.86 28.73 6.75
N THR A 404 -12.03 28.74 5.73
CA THR A 404 -11.48 30.00 5.16
C THR A 404 -12.60 30.86 4.59
N ALA A 405 -13.55 30.27 3.86
CA ALA A 405 -14.72 30.99 3.35
C ALA A 405 -15.64 31.53 4.47
N ALA A 406 -15.72 30.82 5.59
CA ALA A 406 -16.43 31.25 6.80
C ALA A 406 -15.66 32.29 7.65
N GLY A 407 -14.55 32.84 7.15
CA GLY A 407 -13.76 33.87 7.82
C GLY A 407 -12.70 33.35 8.78
N THR A 408 -12.45 32.03 8.82
CA THR A 408 -11.39 31.41 9.63
C THR A 408 -10.28 30.87 8.73
N PRO A 409 -9.22 31.63 8.44
CA PRO A 409 -8.11 31.16 7.60
C PRO A 409 -7.53 29.84 8.10
N THR A 410 -7.60 28.82 7.27
CA THR A 410 -7.26 27.45 7.66
C THR A 410 -6.33 26.81 6.64
N SER A 411 -5.30 26.14 7.14
CA SER A 411 -4.37 25.34 6.35
C SER A 411 -4.36 23.86 6.81
N LEU A 412 -3.77 22.99 6.00
CA LEU A 412 -3.56 21.59 6.39
C LEU A 412 -2.42 21.45 7.41
N PRO A 413 -2.51 20.46 8.31
CA PRO A 413 -3.61 19.52 8.47
C PRO A 413 -4.79 20.12 9.25
N VAL A 414 -6.02 19.68 8.93
CA VAL A 414 -7.22 20.10 9.68
C VAL A 414 -7.49 19.18 10.87
N SER A 415 -8.17 19.71 11.90
CA SER A 415 -8.54 18.93 13.08
C SER A 415 -9.77 18.03 12.83
N GLY A 416 -9.95 17.00 13.69
CA GLY A 416 -11.16 16.16 13.67
C GLY A 416 -12.42 16.97 13.90
N ARG A 417 -12.41 17.95 14.81
CA ARG A 417 -13.54 18.84 15.07
C ARG A 417 -13.93 19.65 13.83
N MET A 418 -12.97 20.23 13.12
CA MET A 418 -13.23 20.97 11.89
C MET A 418 -13.79 20.05 10.80
N THR A 419 -13.29 18.81 10.72
CA THR A 419 -13.84 17.81 9.80
C THR A 419 -15.30 17.51 10.12
N ASP A 420 -15.65 17.28 11.38
CA ASP A 420 -17.05 17.04 11.76
C ASP A 420 -17.95 18.24 11.41
N GLN A 421 -17.51 19.46 11.68
CA GLN A 421 -18.27 20.67 11.35
C GLN A 421 -18.45 20.86 9.83
N TYR A 422 -17.50 20.42 9.01
CA TYR A 422 -17.65 20.36 7.57
C TYR A 422 -18.60 19.23 7.15
N MET A 423 -18.41 18.03 7.67
CA MET A 423 -19.21 16.86 7.29
C MET A 423 -20.70 17.03 7.56
N VAL A 424 -21.08 17.76 8.62
CA VAL A 424 -22.50 18.06 8.91
C VAL A 424 -23.14 19.04 7.91
N THR A 425 -22.36 19.68 7.03
CA THR A 425 -22.89 20.50 5.92
C THR A 425 -23.34 19.65 4.73
N LEU A 426 -22.86 18.41 4.66
CA LEU A 426 -23.14 17.51 3.54
C LEU A 426 -24.55 16.91 3.68
N PRO A 427 -25.19 16.53 2.57
CA PRO A 427 -26.52 15.93 2.61
C PRO A 427 -26.58 14.68 3.48
N ALA A 428 -27.58 14.59 4.33
CA ALA A 428 -27.85 13.47 5.21
C ALA A 428 -29.35 13.16 5.27
N SER A 429 -29.70 11.87 5.41
CA SER A 429 -31.09 11.42 5.64
C SER A 429 -31.35 11.25 7.12
N ALA A 430 -32.62 11.44 7.55
CA ALA A 430 -32.97 11.21 8.95
C ALA A 430 -32.82 9.73 9.33
N PRO A 431 -32.25 9.41 10.50
CA PRO A 431 -32.13 8.04 10.99
C PRO A 431 -33.48 7.49 11.50
N PRO A 432 -33.68 6.15 11.60
CA PRO A 432 -32.72 5.13 11.14
C PRO A 432 -32.83 4.89 9.62
N GLN A 433 -31.69 4.69 8.98
CA GLN A 433 -31.62 4.30 7.57
C GLN A 433 -31.21 2.81 7.43
N PRO A 434 -31.37 2.19 6.25
CA PRO A 434 -30.68 0.96 5.93
C PRO A 434 -29.19 1.09 6.22
N ALA A 435 -28.57 0.03 6.75
CA ALA A 435 -27.18 0.14 7.16
C ALA A 435 -26.27 0.37 5.94
N MET A 436 -25.47 1.42 6.06
CA MET A 436 -24.42 1.78 5.10
C MET A 436 -23.15 2.09 5.89
N TYR A 437 -22.12 1.27 5.65
CA TYR A 437 -20.86 1.35 6.39
C TYR A 437 -20.32 2.78 6.40
N SER A 438 -20.15 3.36 7.60
CA SER A 438 -19.70 4.74 7.77
C SER A 438 -18.43 4.80 8.60
N ASN A 439 -17.36 5.30 8.00
CA ASN A 439 -16.14 5.65 8.71
C ASN A 439 -16.38 6.87 9.61
N TRP A 440 -17.07 7.89 9.09
CA TRP A 440 -17.34 9.10 9.86
C TRP A 440 -18.21 8.82 11.10
N GLY A 441 -19.16 7.92 11.01
CA GLY A 441 -19.94 7.53 12.20
C GLY A 441 -19.08 7.06 13.37
N TYR A 442 -18.00 6.34 13.09
CA TYR A 442 -17.06 5.91 14.13
C TYR A 442 -16.11 7.01 14.59
N PHE A 443 -15.79 8.00 13.76
CA PHE A 443 -15.06 9.19 14.22
C PHE A 443 -15.90 9.94 15.25
N LEU A 444 -17.19 10.14 14.98
CA LEU A 444 -18.11 10.73 15.94
C LEU A 444 -18.17 9.93 17.26
N LEU A 445 -18.21 8.59 17.21
CA LEU A 445 -18.13 7.76 18.42
C LEU A 445 -16.82 7.97 19.19
N GLY A 446 -15.70 8.14 18.51
CA GLY A 446 -14.42 8.50 19.13
C GLY A 446 -14.49 9.86 19.85
N HIS A 447 -15.09 10.87 19.20
CA HIS A 447 -15.28 12.19 19.81
C HIS A 447 -16.27 12.13 21.00
N VAL A 448 -17.32 11.30 20.94
CA VAL A 448 -18.19 11.02 22.08
C VAL A 448 -17.43 10.42 23.26
N VAL A 449 -16.55 9.45 23.00
CA VAL A 449 -15.69 8.85 24.05
C VAL A 449 -14.81 9.93 24.68
N MET A 450 -14.22 10.82 23.90
CA MET A 450 -13.40 11.94 24.40
C MET A 450 -14.24 12.90 25.25
N ALA A 451 -15.42 13.31 24.75
CA ALA A 451 -16.30 14.23 25.44
C ALA A 451 -16.77 13.67 26.80
N ARG A 452 -17.16 12.39 26.85
CA ARG A 452 -17.64 11.77 28.10
C ARG A 452 -16.54 11.51 29.11
N THR A 453 -15.32 11.26 28.67
CA THR A 453 -14.19 11.04 29.57
C THR A 453 -13.45 12.33 29.95
N GLY A 454 -13.75 13.46 29.30
CA GLY A 454 -13.01 14.72 29.44
C GLY A 454 -11.53 14.61 29.01
N LYS A 455 -11.20 13.66 28.15
CA LYS A 455 -9.81 13.44 27.71
C LYS A 455 -9.52 14.19 26.41
N PRO A 456 -8.31 14.77 26.26
CA PRO A 456 -7.97 15.58 25.09
C PRO A 456 -7.73 14.74 23.83
N THR A 457 -7.56 13.42 23.95
CA THR A 457 -7.35 12.51 22.82
C THR A 457 -8.07 11.19 23.05
N LEU A 458 -8.50 10.54 21.96
CA LEU A 458 -9.09 9.20 22.00
C LEU A 458 -8.16 8.19 22.68
N LEU A 459 -6.85 8.23 22.36
CA LEU A 459 -5.87 7.34 22.99
C LEU A 459 -5.85 7.48 24.52
N ALA A 460 -5.89 8.72 25.04
CA ALA A 460 -5.91 8.95 26.48
C ALA A 460 -7.20 8.42 27.14
N ALA A 461 -8.32 8.54 26.47
CA ALA A 461 -9.60 7.97 26.92
C ALA A 461 -9.56 6.41 26.93
N LEU A 462 -9.13 5.80 25.83
CA LEU A 462 -8.99 4.35 25.72
C LEU A 462 -7.99 3.77 26.73
N GLN A 463 -6.91 4.50 27.03
CA GLN A 463 -5.97 4.10 28.08
C GLN A 463 -6.64 3.96 29.44
N GLY A 464 -7.52 4.88 29.80
CA GLY A 464 -8.27 4.83 31.07
C GLY A 464 -9.33 3.73 31.08
N LEU A 465 -10.14 3.68 30.03
CA LEU A 465 -11.29 2.76 29.96
C LEU A 465 -10.91 1.29 29.74
N LEU A 466 -9.90 1.02 28.91
CA LEU A 466 -9.61 -0.32 28.41
C LEU A 466 -8.16 -0.75 28.68
N PHE A 467 -7.17 0.09 28.31
CA PHE A 467 -5.80 -0.43 28.17
C PHE A 467 -5.08 -0.61 29.50
N LYS A 468 -5.19 0.33 30.44
CA LYS A 468 -4.58 0.23 31.77
C LYS A 468 -5.15 -0.97 32.56
N PRO A 469 -6.50 -1.15 32.64
CA PRO A 469 -7.08 -2.33 33.32
C PRO A 469 -6.63 -3.66 32.74
N LEU A 470 -6.35 -3.72 31.43
CA LEU A 470 -5.91 -4.92 30.73
C LEU A 470 -4.39 -5.05 30.61
N SER A 471 -3.63 -4.11 31.16
CA SER A 471 -2.17 -4.01 31.05
C SER A 471 -1.67 -3.94 29.61
N ILE A 472 -2.46 -3.40 28.69
CA ILE A 472 -2.10 -3.17 27.30
C ILE A 472 -1.25 -1.90 27.21
N LYS A 473 -0.02 -2.04 26.68
CA LYS A 473 0.93 -0.94 26.52
C LYS A 473 1.30 -0.66 25.06
N GLY A 474 0.94 -1.54 24.15
CA GLY A 474 1.40 -1.50 22.75
C GLY A 474 0.52 -0.66 21.82
N ILE A 475 -0.77 -0.47 22.13
CA ILE A 475 -1.68 0.29 21.26
C ILE A 475 -1.34 1.79 21.33
N ARG A 476 -1.26 2.41 20.16
CA ARG A 476 -0.94 3.83 19.95
C ARG A 476 -1.83 4.42 18.86
N LEU A 477 -1.85 5.74 18.75
CA LEU A 477 -2.32 6.42 17.56
C LEU A 477 -1.25 6.29 16.46
N SER A 478 -1.66 5.84 15.28
CA SER A 478 -0.78 5.72 14.12
C SER A 478 -0.26 7.10 13.69
N ARG A 479 0.85 7.08 12.95
CA ARG A 479 1.38 8.25 12.27
C ARG A 479 1.21 8.08 10.78
N THR A 480 0.76 9.13 10.13
CA THR A 480 0.47 9.11 8.69
C THR A 480 1.74 9.05 7.87
N ARG A 481 2.66 10.00 8.12
CA ARG A 481 3.90 10.15 7.36
C ARG A 481 4.92 9.09 7.74
N ILE A 482 5.73 8.71 6.75
CA ILE A 482 6.76 7.67 6.90
C ILE A 482 7.82 8.06 7.95
N GLU A 483 8.16 9.35 7.99
CA GLU A 483 9.14 9.92 8.92
C GLU A 483 8.66 9.88 10.38
N GLY A 484 7.34 9.76 10.57
CA GLY A 484 6.72 9.69 11.88
C GLY A 484 6.37 8.27 12.33
N GLN A 485 6.73 7.24 11.59
CA GLN A 485 6.40 5.86 11.97
C GLN A 485 6.87 5.53 13.40
N LEU A 486 6.03 4.80 14.12
CA LEU A 486 6.29 4.46 15.50
C LEU A 486 7.43 3.42 15.61
N PRO A 487 8.27 3.49 16.64
CA PRO A 487 9.27 2.45 16.89
C PRO A 487 8.64 1.06 16.96
N GLY A 488 9.18 0.11 16.20
CA GLY A 488 8.68 -1.27 16.12
C GLY A 488 7.36 -1.42 15.33
N GLU A 489 6.99 -0.43 14.54
CA GLU A 489 5.90 -0.52 13.57
C GLU A 489 6.37 -1.26 12.31
N ALA A 490 5.47 -2.01 11.70
CA ALA A 490 5.74 -2.71 10.44
C ALA A 490 5.99 -1.71 9.31
N ARG A 491 6.88 -2.05 8.40
CA ARG A 491 7.05 -1.32 7.14
C ARG A 491 5.92 -1.75 6.19
N TYR A 492 5.14 -0.80 5.69
CA TYR A 492 4.05 -1.08 4.74
C TYR A 492 4.54 -0.88 3.31
N HIS A 493 4.08 -1.77 2.43
CA HIS A 493 4.51 -1.80 1.03
C HIS A 493 3.35 -1.39 0.13
N PRO A 494 3.35 -0.14 -0.37
CA PRO A 494 2.39 0.31 -1.36
C PRO A 494 2.48 -0.56 -2.62
N THR A 495 1.36 -1.12 -3.05
CA THR A 495 1.34 -2.06 -4.18
C THR A 495 1.34 -1.36 -5.53
N ARG A 496 0.73 -0.19 -5.59
CA ARG A 496 0.58 0.63 -6.80
C ARG A 496 1.35 1.95 -6.72
N PHE A 497 1.85 2.31 -5.52
CA PHE A 497 2.42 3.63 -5.25
C PHE A 497 1.51 4.76 -5.72
N ALA A 498 0.20 4.62 -5.49
CA ALA A 498 -0.76 5.65 -5.82
C ALA A 498 -0.40 6.95 -5.09
N ILE A 499 -0.26 8.05 -5.83
CA ILE A 499 0.14 9.36 -5.33
C ILE A 499 -1.04 10.32 -5.34
N GLY A 500 -1.09 11.17 -4.30
CA GLY A 500 -2.02 12.29 -4.21
C GLY A 500 -1.36 13.50 -3.57
N GLY A 501 -2.01 14.64 -3.68
CA GLY A 501 -1.58 15.85 -2.96
C GLY A 501 -1.76 15.64 -1.46
N SER A 502 -0.71 15.89 -0.68
CA SER A 502 -0.70 15.67 0.78
C SER A 502 -1.94 16.27 1.45
N VAL A 503 -2.54 15.49 2.34
CA VAL A 503 -3.60 15.94 3.25
C VAL A 503 -3.03 16.41 4.60
N MET A 504 -1.73 16.34 4.76
CA MET A 504 -0.99 16.67 5.98
C MET A 504 -0.14 17.95 5.87
N GLU A 505 0.03 18.50 4.66
CA GLU A 505 0.96 19.60 4.39
C GLU A 505 0.29 20.68 3.56
N ALA A 506 0.52 21.94 3.95
CA ALA A 506 -0.12 23.11 3.34
C ALA A 506 0.23 23.28 1.85
N ASP A 507 1.46 22.94 1.46
CA ASP A 507 1.93 22.98 0.07
C ASP A 507 1.39 21.83 -0.79
N ARG A 508 0.68 20.87 -0.17
CA ARG A 508 0.09 19.73 -0.84
C ARG A 508 1.06 18.97 -1.75
N ARG A 509 2.35 18.94 -1.39
CA ARG A 509 3.32 18.14 -2.16
C ARG A 509 2.84 16.70 -2.34
N TRP A 510 3.27 16.07 -3.40
CA TRP A 510 2.86 14.70 -3.68
C TRP A 510 3.37 13.72 -2.64
N ARG A 511 2.50 12.80 -2.24
CA ARG A 511 2.79 11.70 -1.31
C ARG A 511 2.11 10.43 -1.78
N VAL A 512 2.68 9.28 -1.46
CA VAL A 512 1.98 8.00 -1.62
C VAL A 512 0.75 7.97 -0.73
N SER A 513 -0.36 7.44 -1.24
CA SER A 513 -1.66 7.41 -0.53
C SER A 513 -1.55 6.87 0.88
N GLY A 514 -0.84 5.76 1.08
CA GLY A 514 -0.61 5.14 2.40
C GLY A 514 0.21 5.98 3.37
N TYR A 515 0.88 7.04 2.88
CA TYR A 515 1.78 7.90 3.66
C TYR A 515 1.48 9.40 3.54
N GLY A 516 0.21 9.74 3.45
CA GLY A 516 -0.28 11.11 3.53
C GLY A 516 -0.80 11.71 2.23
N GLY A 517 -0.79 10.95 1.13
CA GLY A 517 -1.43 11.36 -0.13
C GLY A 517 -2.95 11.22 -0.13
N PHE A 518 -3.52 10.53 0.86
CA PHE A 518 -4.95 10.33 1.01
C PHE A 518 -5.38 10.17 2.47
N TRP A 519 -4.61 9.44 3.28
CA TRP A 519 -4.94 9.14 4.67
C TRP A 519 -4.37 10.20 5.63
N ASN A 520 -5.17 10.58 6.63
CA ASN A 520 -4.76 11.34 7.80
C ASN A 520 -5.07 10.51 9.06
N LEU A 521 -4.18 9.59 9.40
CA LEU A 521 -4.39 8.63 10.48
C LEU A 521 -4.44 9.27 11.88
N GLU A 522 -3.80 10.43 12.05
CA GLU A 522 -3.86 11.20 13.30
C GLU A 522 -5.26 11.75 13.57
N ARG A 523 -6.00 12.11 12.51
CA ARG A 523 -7.39 12.55 12.59
C ARG A 523 -8.34 11.36 12.61
N ASP A 524 -8.03 10.32 11.84
CA ASP A 524 -8.90 9.16 11.56
C ASP A 524 -8.88 8.11 12.70
N ASP A 525 -8.49 8.51 13.90
CA ASP A 525 -8.13 7.70 15.06
C ASP A 525 -9.15 6.59 15.39
N ALA A 526 -10.43 6.94 15.53
CA ALA A 526 -11.51 6.00 15.87
C ALA A 526 -11.96 5.12 14.70
N GLY A 527 -11.87 5.62 13.49
CA GLY A 527 -12.29 4.92 12.27
C GLY A 527 -11.28 3.89 11.77
N GLY A 528 -9.97 4.16 11.99
CA GLY A 528 -8.91 3.32 11.44
C GLY A 528 -7.49 3.67 11.87
N GLY A 529 -7.29 4.73 12.65
CA GLY A 529 -5.99 5.31 12.95
C GLY A 529 -5.25 4.71 14.15
N LEU A 530 -5.74 3.66 14.80
CA LEU A 530 -5.00 2.98 15.87
C LEU A 530 -3.96 2.02 15.29
N SER A 531 -2.82 1.87 15.97
CA SER A 531 -1.83 0.83 15.73
C SER A 531 -1.61 -0.02 16.98
N GLY A 532 -1.35 -1.31 16.78
CA GLY A 532 -1.12 -2.25 17.88
C GLY A 532 -0.56 -3.57 17.38
N SER A 533 -0.06 -4.38 18.28
CA SER A 533 0.41 -5.73 17.96
C SER A 533 -0.72 -6.74 18.02
N VAL A 534 -0.52 -7.92 17.41
CA VAL A 534 -1.48 -9.03 17.53
C VAL A 534 -1.69 -9.45 18.99
N VAL A 535 -0.68 -9.29 19.84
CA VAL A 535 -0.79 -9.62 21.29
C VAL A 535 -1.68 -8.61 22.03
N ASP A 536 -1.54 -7.32 21.71
CA ASP A 536 -2.37 -6.26 22.31
C ASP A 536 -3.85 -6.46 21.95
N VAL A 537 -4.15 -6.74 20.68
CA VAL A 537 -5.52 -6.97 20.22
C VAL A 537 -6.06 -8.30 20.73
N ALA A 538 -5.24 -9.36 20.78
CA ALA A 538 -5.61 -10.64 21.36
C ALA A 538 -6.00 -10.51 22.84
N ARG A 539 -5.39 -9.57 23.57
CA ARG A 539 -5.76 -9.27 24.96
C ARG A 539 -7.19 -8.73 25.08
N LEU A 540 -7.62 -7.91 24.11
CA LEU A 540 -9.01 -7.42 24.04
C LEU A 540 -9.97 -8.56 23.74
N LEU A 541 -9.61 -9.51 22.87
CA LEU A 541 -10.44 -10.69 22.61
C LEU A 541 -10.50 -11.63 23.84
N ALA A 542 -9.38 -11.82 24.52
CA ALA A 542 -9.34 -12.63 25.73
C ALA A 542 -10.24 -12.09 26.84
N MET A 543 -10.37 -10.78 26.95
CA MET A 543 -11.26 -10.09 27.87
C MET A 543 -12.75 -10.42 27.63
N LEU A 544 -13.14 -10.76 26.40
CA LEU A 544 -14.51 -11.16 26.09
C LEU A 544 -14.89 -12.56 26.62
N ASP A 545 -13.95 -13.36 27.14
CA ASP A 545 -14.26 -14.65 27.74
C ASP A 545 -14.97 -14.48 29.10
N ILE A 546 -16.28 -14.58 29.07
CA ILE A 546 -17.17 -14.34 30.23
C ILE A 546 -16.99 -15.30 31.39
N ARG A 547 -16.25 -16.40 31.23
CA ARG A 547 -15.97 -17.40 32.31
C ARG A 547 -14.86 -16.93 33.24
N ARG A 548 -14.19 -15.82 32.95
CA ARG A 548 -13.14 -15.24 33.76
C ARG A 548 -13.58 -13.91 34.39
N SER A 549 -12.93 -13.54 35.46
CA SER A 549 -13.09 -12.22 36.05
C SER A 549 -12.65 -11.18 34.98
N ASN A 550 -13.57 -10.29 34.64
CA ASN A 550 -13.32 -9.27 33.63
C ASN A 550 -13.21 -7.88 34.29
N PRO A 551 -12.04 -7.25 34.22
CA PRO A 551 -11.85 -5.94 34.86
C PRO A 551 -12.48 -4.77 34.09
N VAL A 552 -13.00 -5.00 32.88
CA VAL A 552 -13.50 -3.95 31.98
C VAL A 552 -14.99 -4.05 31.72
N LEU A 553 -15.48 -5.17 31.19
CA LEU A 553 -16.86 -5.34 30.77
C LEU A 553 -17.56 -6.44 31.54
N LYS A 554 -18.76 -6.15 32.04
CA LYS A 554 -19.66 -7.13 32.64
C LYS A 554 -20.32 -8.01 31.54
N PRO A 555 -20.82 -9.22 31.88
CA PRO A 555 -21.43 -10.11 30.90
C PRO A 555 -22.54 -9.49 30.07
N ALA A 556 -23.38 -8.62 30.65
CA ALA A 556 -24.44 -7.94 29.92
C ALA A 556 -23.90 -6.98 28.86
N ALA A 557 -22.83 -6.21 29.16
CA ALA A 557 -22.20 -5.32 28.20
C ALA A 557 -21.52 -6.11 27.07
N ILE A 558 -20.92 -7.28 27.38
CA ILE A 558 -20.37 -8.18 26.37
C ILE A 558 -21.49 -8.71 25.45
N ALA A 559 -22.62 -9.15 26.01
CA ALA A 559 -23.76 -9.63 25.21
C ALA A 559 -24.25 -8.56 24.22
N ASN A 560 -24.31 -7.29 24.64
CA ASN A 560 -24.76 -6.18 23.81
C ASN A 560 -23.83 -5.91 22.61
N LEU A 561 -22.54 -6.28 22.66
CA LEU A 561 -21.65 -6.20 21.50
C LEU A 561 -22.10 -7.08 20.33
N PHE A 562 -22.79 -8.19 20.64
CA PHE A 562 -23.23 -9.19 19.67
C PHE A 562 -24.73 -9.05 19.34
N THR A 563 -25.39 -8.01 19.83
CA THR A 563 -26.75 -7.66 19.40
C THR A 563 -26.71 -7.36 17.90
N LEU A 564 -27.51 -8.13 17.14
CA LEU A 564 -27.52 -8.02 15.70
C LEU A 564 -28.16 -6.70 15.27
N ALA A 565 -27.43 -5.90 14.52
CA ALA A 565 -28.00 -4.90 13.65
C ALA A 565 -28.81 -5.59 12.52
N ALA A 566 -29.73 -4.87 11.90
CA ALA A 566 -30.52 -5.38 10.78
C ALA A 566 -29.69 -5.92 9.58
N THR A 567 -28.40 -5.74 9.61
CA THR A 567 -27.41 -6.16 8.59
C THR A 567 -26.62 -7.41 8.92
N GLY A 568 -26.87 -8.05 10.07
CA GLY A 568 -26.07 -9.19 10.53
C GLY A 568 -24.74 -8.82 11.19
N GLY A 569 -24.36 -7.53 11.21
CA GLY A 569 -23.22 -7.03 11.99
C GLY A 569 -23.57 -6.79 13.45
N GLY A 570 -22.58 -6.79 14.33
CA GLY A 570 -22.71 -6.38 15.73
C GLY A 570 -22.05 -5.02 15.96
N HIS A 571 -22.14 -4.53 17.20
CA HIS A 571 -21.49 -3.27 17.55
C HIS A 571 -19.94 -3.41 17.46
N GLY A 572 -19.34 -2.84 16.43
CA GLY A 572 -17.91 -2.93 16.17
C GLY A 572 -17.46 -4.16 15.37
N PHE A 573 -18.37 -5.07 15.01
CA PHE A 573 -18.10 -6.24 14.17
C PHE A 573 -18.77 -6.11 12.80
N ASP A 574 -18.12 -6.61 11.75
CA ASP A 574 -18.70 -6.70 10.39
C ASP A 574 -19.74 -7.83 10.31
N SER A 575 -19.48 -8.92 11.03
CA SER A 575 -20.45 -9.99 11.26
C SER A 575 -20.45 -10.37 12.73
N ALA A 576 -21.66 -10.61 13.26
CA ALA A 576 -21.85 -11.07 14.62
C ALA A 576 -22.97 -12.12 14.68
N GLN A 577 -22.91 -13.00 15.66
CA GLN A 577 -23.93 -14.02 15.88
C GLN A 577 -24.03 -14.35 17.36
N VAL A 578 -25.26 -14.44 17.86
CA VAL A 578 -25.58 -15.09 19.13
C VAL A 578 -25.78 -16.57 18.83
N ILE A 579 -24.80 -17.39 19.14
CA ILE A 579 -24.83 -18.84 18.88
C ILE A 579 -25.78 -19.54 19.88
N ASP A 580 -25.67 -19.19 21.16
CA ASP A 580 -26.54 -19.69 22.24
C ASP A 580 -26.61 -18.62 23.33
N ALA A 581 -27.73 -17.95 23.42
CA ALA A 581 -27.94 -16.87 24.39
C ALA A 581 -27.93 -17.39 25.85
N ALA A 582 -28.51 -18.56 26.11
CA ALA A 582 -28.58 -19.14 27.45
C ALA A 582 -27.18 -19.52 27.98
N LYS A 583 -26.32 -20.03 27.11
CA LYS A 583 -24.92 -20.35 27.41
C LYS A 583 -23.97 -19.16 27.19
N ARG A 584 -24.48 -18.05 26.71
CA ARG A 584 -23.68 -16.85 26.37
C ARG A 584 -22.57 -17.16 25.36
N HIS A 585 -22.90 -17.91 24.32
CA HIS A 585 -21.99 -18.24 23.24
C HIS A 585 -22.19 -17.26 22.08
N TYR A 586 -21.11 -16.59 21.71
CA TYR A 586 -21.09 -15.53 20.70
C TYR A 586 -20.02 -15.78 19.66
N TYR A 587 -20.24 -15.26 18.47
CA TYR A 587 -19.28 -15.14 17.39
C TYR A 587 -19.24 -13.70 16.91
N GLY A 588 -18.08 -13.23 16.57
CA GLY A 588 -17.88 -11.91 15.95
C GLY A 588 -16.62 -11.85 15.13
N MET A 589 -16.67 -11.09 14.05
CA MET A 589 -15.55 -10.91 13.16
C MET A 589 -15.46 -9.46 12.68
N LYS A 590 -14.22 -8.90 12.66
CA LYS A 590 -13.93 -7.55 12.16
C LYS A 590 -12.71 -7.58 11.26
N GLY A 591 -12.89 -7.16 10.01
CA GLY A 591 -11.81 -6.86 9.09
C GLY A 591 -11.34 -5.41 9.21
N GLY A 592 -10.11 -5.17 8.82
CA GLY A 592 -9.54 -3.83 8.70
C GLY A 592 -8.58 -3.76 7.53
N SER A 593 -8.83 -2.85 6.58
CA SER A 593 -7.95 -2.59 5.45
C SER A 593 -7.69 -1.09 5.33
N LEU A 594 -6.43 -0.75 5.14
CA LEU A 594 -5.97 0.57 4.69
C LEU A 594 -5.25 0.34 3.36
N PRO A 595 -5.86 0.70 2.22
CA PRO A 595 -5.22 0.63 0.92
C PRO A 595 -3.80 1.20 0.93
N GLU A 596 -2.89 0.56 0.20
CA GLU A 596 -1.47 0.91 0.16
C GLU A 596 -0.74 0.80 1.53
N SER A 597 -1.28 0.07 2.51
CA SER A 597 -0.71 -0.03 3.85
C SER A 597 -0.92 -1.41 4.48
N SER A 598 -1.96 -1.61 5.29
CA SER A 598 -2.14 -2.81 6.09
C SER A 598 -3.50 -3.46 5.91
N GLN A 599 -3.54 -4.77 6.11
CA GLN A 599 -4.78 -5.53 6.24
C GLN A 599 -4.73 -6.38 7.49
N ASN A 600 -5.85 -6.45 8.21
CA ASN A 600 -5.93 -7.13 9.49
C ASN A 600 -7.29 -7.79 9.66
N CYS A 601 -7.34 -8.82 10.49
CA CYS A 601 -8.59 -9.44 10.87
C CYS A 601 -8.57 -9.89 12.33
N VAL A 602 -9.70 -9.69 12.99
CA VAL A 602 -9.98 -10.27 14.31
C VAL A 602 -11.20 -11.17 14.23
N ARG A 603 -11.12 -12.31 14.85
CA ARG A 603 -12.22 -13.25 15.03
C ARG A 603 -12.35 -13.60 16.50
N TYR A 604 -13.53 -13.49 17.04
CA TYR A 604 -13.90 -13.97 18.37
C TYR A 604 -14.89 -15.12 18.26
N GLN A 605 -14.74 -16.15 19.06
CA GLN A 605 -15.77 -17.17 19.26
C GLN A 605 -15.63 -17.79 20.64
N THR A 606 -16.75 -17.84 21.38
CA THR A 606 -16.83 -18.55 22.67
C THR A 606 -16.59 -20.05 22.46
N ASP A 607 -15.80 -20.66 23.35
CA ASP A 607 -15.43 -22.08 23.37
C ASP A 607 -14.59 -22.59 22.18
N ASP A 608 -14.21 -21.70 21.27
CA ASP A 608 -13.30 -21.99 20.15
C ASP A 608 -12.06 -21.08 20.21
N TYR A 609 -11.26 -21.03 19.13
CA TYR A 609 -10.15 -20.14 19.00
C TYR A 609 -10.60 -18.76 18.54
N SER A 610 -10.25 -17.74 19.30
CA SER A 610 -10.23 -16.38 18.82
C SER A 610 -8.88 -16.09 18.20
N MET A 611 -8.85 -15.30 17.12
CA MET A 611 -7.67 -15.09 16.30
C MET A 611 -7.49 -13.62 15.94
N VAL A 612 -6.24 -13.19 15.92
CA VAL A 612 -5.81 -11.89 15.37
C VAL A 612 -4.72 -12.15 14.36
N VAL A 613 -4.90 -11.66 13.14
CA VAL A 613 -3.87 -11.65 12.11
C VAL A 613 -3.67 -10.25 11.58
N CYS A 614 -2.40 -9.87 11.40
CA CYS A 614 -2.02 -8.58 10.83
C CYS A 614 -1.00 -8.79 9.71
N TRP A 615 -1.15 -8.02 8.63
CA TRP A 615 -0.32 -8.07 7.43
C TRP A 615 0.15 -6.66 7.07
N ASN A 616 1.38 -6.54 6.58
CA ASN A 616 1.95 -5.25 6.18
C ASN A 616 1.74 -4.92 4.70
N ARG A 617 0.72 -5.50 4.10
CA ARG A 617 0.24 -5.24 2.75
C ARG A 617 -1.29 -5.29 2.76
N SER A 618 -1.93 -4.39 2.06
CA SER A 618 -3.34 -4.47 1.68
C SER A 618 -3.46 -5.00 0.24
N ASP A 619 -4.60 -4.95 -0.38
CA ASP A 619 -4.92 -5.44 -1.74
C ASP A 619 -4.80 -6.97 -1.88
N ILE A 620 -4.99 -7.67 -0.79
CA ILE A 620 -4.92 -9.12 -0.76
C ILE A 620 -6.31 -9.66 -1.00
N GLY A 621 -6.56 -10.11 -2.25
CA GLY A 621 -7.82 -10.69 -2.67
C GLY A 621 -8.84 -9.65 -3.13
N GLU A 622 -8.50 -8.79 -4.07
CA GLU A 622 -9.48 -8.22 -4.99
C GLU A 622 -9.96 -9.35 -5.92
N GLY A 623 -10.65 -10.34 -5.36
CA GLY A 623 -11.51 -11.25 -6.10
C GLY A 623 -12.85 -10.58 -6.37
N PRO A 624 -13.70 -11.13 -7.27
CA PRO A 624 -15.00 -10.59 -7.56
C PRO A 624 -15.79 -10.37 -6.27
N VAL A 625 -16.44 -9.23 -6.19
CA VAL A 625 -17.25 -8.72 -5.08
C VAL A 625 -18.10 -9.84 -4.45
N GLY A 626 -17.75 -10.25 -3.23
CA GLY A 626 -18.47 -11.27 -2.46
C GLY A 626 -17.74 -11.67 -1.20
N ASP A 627 -16.44 -11.92 -1.28
CA ASP A 627 -15.65 -12.45 -0.17
C ASP A 627 -14.34 -11.69 0.12
N GLY A 628 -14.16 -10.50 -0.44
CA GLY A 628 -12.91 -9.73 -0.45
C GLY A 628 -12.37 -9.23 0.90
N TRP A 629 -13.03 -9.50 2.01
CA TRP A 629 -12.58 -9.15 3.35
C TRP A 629 -11.87 -10.30 4.08
N TRP A 630 -11.89 -11.51 3.50
CA TRP A 630 -11.47 -12.73 4.16
C TRP A 630 -10.32 -13.36 3.41
N TYR A 631 -9.20 -13.51 4.09
CA TYR A 631 -8.13 -14.34 3.60
C TYR A 631 -8.66 -15.75 3.37
N PRO A 632 -8.57 -16.30 2.15
CA PRO A 632 -8.95 -17.69 1.89
C PRO A 632 -8.17 -18.68 2.77
N ASP A 633 -7.00 -18.25 3.28
CA ASP A 633 -6.14 -19.04 4.17
C ASP A 633 -6.56 -18.99 5.65
N PHE A 634 -7.45 -18.07 6.03
CA PHE A 634 -7.91 -17.94 7.41
C PHE A 634 -8.63 -19.21 7.95
N PRO A 635 -9.54 -19.86 7.21
CA PRO A 635 -10.11 -21.14 7.59
C PRO A 635 -9.08 -22.24 7.71
N VAL A 636 -8.04 -22.25 6.87
CA VAL A 636 -6.94 -23.23 6.91
C VAL A 636 -6.16 -23.08 8.21
N VAL A 637 -5.71 -21.89 8.55
CA VAL A 637 -4.99 -21.61 9.80
C VAL A 637 -5.84 -21.97 11.02
N LEU A 638 -7.15 -21.66 11.00
CA LEU A 638 -8.06 -22.02 12.08
C LEU A 638 -8.25 -23.53 12.21
N GLY A 639 -8.35 -24.26 11.10
CA GLY A 639 -8.39 -25.73 11.08
C GLY A 639 -7.14 -26.35 11.70
N LEU A 640 -5.98 -25.84 11.33
CA LEU A 640 -4.69 -26.25 11.91
C LEU A 640 -4.61 -25.92 13.41
N ALA A 641 -5.14 -24.78 13.85
CA ALA A 641 -5.21 -24.43 15.26
C ALA A 641 -6.10 -25.39 16.07
N ARG A 642 -7.22 -25.83 15.50
CA ARG A 642 -8.16 -26.78 16.13
C ARG A 642 -7.59 -28.18 16.25
N SER A 643 -6.81 -28.64 15.28
CA SER A 643 -6.17 -29.95 15.27
C SER A 643 -4.91 -30.01 16.13
N ALA A 644 -4.33 -28.88 16.51
CA ALA A 644 -3.10 -28.81 17.28
C ALA A 644 -3.32 -29.11 18.78
N THR A 645 -2.31 -29.71 19.41
CA THR A 645 -2.26 -29.87 20.86
C THR A 645 -1.58 -28.65 21.47
N TRP A 646 -2.30 -27.95 22.35
CA TRP A 646 -1.82 -26.76 23.01
C TRP A 646 -1.46 -27.02 24.49
N GLY A 647 -0.35 -26.44 24.90
CA GLY A 647 0.02 -26.42 26.33
C GLY A 647 -0.99 -25.66 27.18
N LYS A 648 -0.99 -25.94 28.51
CA LYS A 648 -1.90 -25.28 29.46
C LYS A 648 -1.48 -23.86 29.84
N ALA A 649 -0.29 -23.40 29.45
CA ALA A 649 0.25 -22.11 29.82
C ALA A 649 -0.49 -20.95 29.10
N ASP A 650 -0.70 -19.88 29.85
CA ASP A 650 -1.09 -18.58 29.28
C ASP A 650 0.18 -17.82 28.90
N LEU A 651 0.28 -17.36 27.65
CA LEU A 651 1.46 -16.67 27.16
C LEU A 651 1.44 -15.15 27.40
N PHE A 652 0.32 -14.56 27.84
CA PHE A 652 0.26 -13.11 28.12
C PHE A 652 1.35 -12.62 29.09
N PRO A 653 1.71 -13.36 30.18
CA PRO A 653 2.79 -12.95 31.07
C PRO A 653 4.13 -12.77 30.37
N LYS A 654 4.44 -13.51 29.31
CA LYS A 654 5.66 -13.32 28.50
C LYS A 654 5.73 -11.97 27.79
N PHE A 655 4.58 -11.30 27.66
CA PHE A 655 4.45 -9.99 27.04
C PHE A 655 4.15 -8.88 28.06
N GLY A 656 4.35 -9.16 29.37
CA GLY A 656 4.15 -8.20 30.44
C GLY A 656 2.68 -7.91 30.78
N MET A 657 1.77 -8.80 30.38
CA MET A 657 0.34 -8.74 30.70
C MET A 657 0.00 -9.88 31.67
N PRO A 658 -0.52 -9.60 32.87
CA PRO A 658 -0.86 -10.65 33.82
C PRO A 658 -1.96 -11.57 33.26
N THR A 659 -2.10 -12.78 33.79
CA THR A 659 -3.26 -13.65 33.51
C THR A 659 -4.55 -12.93 33.88
N LEU A 660 -5.58 -13.02 33.00
CA LEU A 660 -6.91 -12.45 33.28
C LEU A 660 -7.63 -13.21 34.36
#